data_d643fd08965164302db8eb24a0e92335
#
_entry.id   d643fd08965164302db8eb24a0e92335
#
_cell.length_a   1.000
_cell.length_b   1.000
_cell.length_c   1.000
_cell.angle_alpha   90.00
_cell.angle_beta   90.00
_cell.angle_gamma   90.00
#
_symmetry.space_group_name_H-M   'P 1'
#
loop_
_entity.id
_entity.type
_entity.pdbx_description
1 polymer ?
#
loop_
_entity_poly.entity_id
_entity_poly.type
_entity_poly.pdbx_seq_one_letter_code
_entity_poly.pdbx_strand_id
1 'polypeptide(L)'
;MNHSLVSSLLVFTACVASILPVGGAFAAEPVKVETENTLLLFEREKSGAGERLYLRHFGPKIADEAGALALSVKRGPISSLGTDNPLAYSVFGESGRGLNRFGGLKVTHDNGTVTLDLIVEKIERDGDALKVSWRDAVHDFRVIQTFRPRADADVVETWVELVNGEKGAVRISRMSSFSLVFPMLANDWRLMSLTGEWASEGEVGETPIERGRKIVLDSRSGVRDAWLNNPAFMLSIGGPSTETDGRVIGCALCWSGAWEMSFRRSEVDLLEVVGGPANVAGDYVLDSGKSIKLPVAALTYSDNGKGQISRNFHRWARRHWMPNGAKERPTLLNNWEGTGLLFNESEIVKIMDGAKSVGVEMFVLDDGWFGLGEHLRNTDDRGLGDWFVNRDKLPNGLGGLAAEAKKRGLKFGFWVEPEMANLGKCDLLAKHPDWALQEKGRPMRLGRGGSQVVLDFTNPAVRDEIWSQLDAAYSSVPDLAFVKWDANANIDNVGSTYLDAAHQANLYFDYTMGYYDVLARQRAKYPDLDMQACSSGGGHMEYGSLRYCDEFWTSDNTDPRDRVKMQWGASMFYPACAMASHVTVTGRQVPFKYRVDVSFSGRFGLEMQPKSMTPRELEFARNAVKEYHRIRPVVQQGDLYRLVSPFEHDYSALMYVDEAKSRAVVCMYGLSRDTRKNYLPPLHLQGLDPKKRYRLRELNTENWRTAHSPLLGKCTDFVAEMEKGAAVPTGEALMKMGLPVSLGDKDYDSAIFELVGL
;
A
#
# COMPACT_ATOMS: atom_id res chain seq x y z
N MET A 1 -33.39 -3.02 80.36
CA MET A 1 -32.72 -2.73 81.58
C MET A 1 -31.21 -2.55 81.32
N ASN A 2 -30.82 -1.31 81.56
CA ASN A 2 -29.43 -0.84 81.96
C ASN A 2 -28.22 -1.37 81.15
N HIS A 3 -27.64 -0.48 80.37
CA HIS A 3 -26.53 0.49 80.60
C HIS A 3 -25.15 -0.13 80.58
N SER A 4 -24.25 0.23 79.69
CA SER A 4 -23.29 1.30 79.98
C SER A 4 -22.44 1.64 78.77
N LEU A 5 -22.35 2.95 78.50
CA LEU A 5 -21.37 3.59 77.59
C LEU A 5 -19.97 3.48 78.19
N VAL A 6 -18.99 3.13 77.34
CA VAL A 6 -17.57 3.40 77.63
C VAL A 6 -17.00 4.16 76.43
N SER A 7 -16.71 5.41 76.69
CA SER A 7 -16.00 6.32 75.76
C SER A 7 -14.51 5.94 75.77
N SER A 8 -13.96 5.58 74.61
CA SER A 8 -12.54 5.44 74.43
C SER A 8 -11.98 6.61 73.65
N LEU A 9 -11.20 7.44 74.30
CA LEU A 9 -10.43 8.53 73.79
C LEU A 9 -9.29 7.99 72.87
N LEU A 10 -9.30 8.23 71.61
CA LEU A 10 -8.20 7.94 70.68
C LEU A 10 -7.25 9.14 70.67
N VAL A 11 -6.08 9.00 71.19
CA VAL A 11 -4.95 9.90 71.14
C VAL A 11 -4.31 9.76 69.75
N PHE A 12 -4.42 10.79 68.88
CA PHE A 12 -3.66 10.86 67.67
C PHE A 12 -2.21 11.25 67.97
N THR A 13 -1.30 10.29 67.89
CA THR A 13 0.14 10.56 67.85
C THR A 13 0.53 10.86 66.40
N ALA A 14 0.84 12.12 66.07
CA ALA A 14 1.37 12.52 64.77
C ALA A 14 2.81 12.00 64.67
N CYS A 15 3.00 10.92 63.89
CA CYS A 15 4.31 10.56 63.40
C CYS A 15 4.70 11.49 62.24
N VAL A 16 5.56 12.45 62.52
CA VAL A 16 6.29 13.18 61.48
C VAL A 16 7.31 12.21 60.91
N ALA A 17 6.99 11.58 59.81
CA ALA A 17 7.96 10.83 59.00
C ALA A 17 8.86 11.86 58.32
N SER A 18 10.11 11.94 58.77
CA SER A 18 11.18 12.63 58.04
C SER A 18 11.37 11.94 56.69
N ILE A 19 10.94 12.60 55.64
CA ILE A 19 11.26 12.21 54.27
C ILE A 19 12.74 12.46 54.06
N LEU A 20 13.55 11.42 54.23
CA LEU A 20 14.91 11.41 53.70
C LEU A 20 14.80 11.44 52.17
N PRO A 21 15.58 12.28 51.49
CA PRO A 21 15.62 12.20 50.04
C PRO A 21 16.20 10.84 49.65
N VAL A 22 15.37 9.98 49.12
CA VAL A 22 15.83 8.79 48.39
C VAL A 22 16.72 9.31 47.28
N GLY A 23 18.02 9.06 47.42
CA GLY A 23 19.01 9.39 46.42
C GLY A 23 18.53 8.85 45.08
N GLY A 24 18.22 9.77 44.18
CA GLY A 24 17.78 9.43 42.87
C GLY A 24 18.91 8.68 42.17
N ALA A 25 18.74 7.37 42.00
CA ALA A 25 19.35 6.72 40.87
C ALA A 25 18.87 7.49 39.62
N PHE A 26 19.78 8.15 38.92
CA PHE A 26 19.46 8.76 37.62
C PHE A 26 18.79 7.66 36.78
N ALA A 27 17.48 7.75 36.61
CA ALA A 27 16.77 6.88 35.70
C ALA A 27 17.44 7.09 34.34
N ALA A 28 17.88 6.01 33.71
CA ALA A 28 18.45 6.08 32.37
C ALA A 28 17.46 6.82 31.45
N GLU A 29 17.96 7.73 30.62
CA GLU A 29 17.11 8.48 29.72
C GLU A 29 16.19 7.53 28.94
N PRO A 30 14.90 7.86 28.80
CA PRO A 30 13.96 7.03 28.05
C PRO A 30 14.43 6.84 26.61
N VAL A 31 14.38 5.61 26.12
CA VAL A 31 14.63 5.29 24.72
C VAL A 31 13.35 5.55 23.94
N LYS A 32 13.39 6.43 22.95
CA LYS A 32 12.18 6.83 22.21
C LYS A 32 12.42 7.04 20.73
N VAL A 33 11.34 6.93 19.97
CA VAL A 33 11.23 7.38 18.57
C VAL A 33 9.97 8.21 18.45
N GLU A 34 10.08 9.41 17.91
CA GLU A 34 8.94 10.33 17.82
C GLU A 34 8.83 11.02 16.47
N THR A 35 7.61 11.27 16.07
CA THR A 35 7.25 12.11 14.92
C THR A 35 6.57 13.39 15.41
N GLU A 36 5.81 14.09 14.57
CA GLU A 36 5.08 15.29 15.00
C GLU A 36 4.03 14.95 16.08
N ASN A 37 3.24 13.88 15.89
CA ASN A 37 2.12 13.52 16.76
C ASN A 37 2.27 12.14 17.42
N THR A 38 3.16 11.28 16.94
CA THR A 38 3.30 9.89 17.39
C THR A 38 4.55 9.70 18.23
N LEU A 39 4.44 8.90 19.28
CA LEU A 39 5.54 8.49 20.16
C LEU A 39 5.57 6.98 20.33
N LEU A 40 6.74 6.38 20.06
CA LEU A 40 7.13 5.05 20.53
C LEU A 40 8.07 5.24 21.71
N LEU A 41 7.69 4.74 22.87
CA LEU A 41 8.46 4.87 24.11
C LEU A 41 8.86 3.49 24.62
N PHE A 42 10.16 3.32 24.87
CA PHE A 42 10.75 2.06 25.28
C PHE A 42 11.40 2.19 26.65
N GLU A 43 11.33 1.10 27.43
CA GLU A 43 11.98 0.98 28.72
C GLU A 43 13.04 -0.14 28.69
N ARG A 44 14.21 0.14 29.29
CA ARG A 44 15.27 -0.84 29.46
C ARG A 44 15.14 -1.47 30.85
N GLU A 45 15.11 -2.79 30.93
CA GLU A 45 15.06 -3.51 32.18
C GLU A 45 16.10 -4.63 32.20
N LYS A 46 16.71 -4.87 33.36
CA LYS A 46 17.56 -6.03 33.57
C LYS A 46 16.69 -7.28 33.66
N SER A 47 17.01 -8.30 32.87
CA SER A 47 16.32 -9.58 32.84
C SER A 47 17.30 -10.71 32.55
N GLY A 48 17.48 -11.60 33.50
CA GLY A 48 18.35 -12.78 33.34
C GLY A 48 19.80 -12.41 33.00
N ALA A 49 20.27 -12.83 31.84
CA ALA A 49 21.66 -12.67 31.40
C ALA A 49 22.03 -11.24 30.94
N GLY A 50 21.08 -10.32 30.83
CA GLY A 50 21.37 -8.98 30.32
C GLY A 50 20.22 -8.01 30.43
N GLU A 51 20.28 -6.93 29.62
CA GLU A 51 19.20 -5.95 29.49
C GLU A 51 18.28 -6.31 28.33
N ARG A 52 16.99 -6.01 28.49
CA ARG A 52 15.96 -6.12 27.48
C ARG A 52 15.31 -4.78 27.23
N LEU A 53 14.72 -4.60 26.05
CA LEU A 53 13.98 -3.41 25.66
C LEU A 53 12.50 -3.76 25.51
N TYR A 54 11.64 -2.99 26.15
CA TYR A 54 10.19 -3.18 26.16
C TYR A 54 9.49 -1.98 25.53
N LEU A 55 8.54 -2.20 24.63
CA LEU A 55 7.66 -1.17 24.13
C LEU A 55 6.61 -0.86 25.23
N ARG A 56 6.61 0.38 25.73
CA ARG A 56 5.69 0.80 26.80
C ARG A 56 4.57 1.69 26.30
N HIS A 57 4.81 2.39 25.21
CA HIS A 57 3.81 3.24 24.58
C HIS A 57 4.00 3.26 23.07
N PHE A 58 2.92 3.14 22.34
CA PHE A 58 2.79 3.48 20.94
C PHE A 58 1.45 4.21 20.78
N GLY A 59 1.50 5.51 20.59
CA GLY A 59 0.31 6.36 20.61
C GLY A 59 0.65 7.83 20.45
N PRO A 60 -0.20 8.72 20.99
CA PRO A 60 0.02 10.16 20.91
C PRO A 60 1.30 10.57 21.63
N LYS A 61 1.87 11.68 21.16
CA LYS A 61 3.04 12.28 21.81
C LYS A 61 2.71 12.73 23.23
N ILE A 62 3.56 12.38 24.18
CA ILE A 62 3.42 12.68 25.62
C ILE A 62 4.66 13.46 26.05
N ALA A 63 4.48 14.62 26.67
CA ALA A 63 5.57 15.44 27.16
C ALA A 63 6.21 14.89 28.45
N ASP A 64 5.42 14.29 29.33
CA ASP A 64 5.88 13.62 30.57
C ASP A 64 6.18 12.12 30.29
N GLU A 65 7.33 11.84 29.70
CA GLU A 65 7.76 10.48 29.37
C GLU A 65 8.00 9.62 30.63
N ALA A 66 8.54 10.23 31.66
CA ALA A 66 8.79 9.53 32.94
C ALA A 66 7.47 9.12 33.61
N GLY A 67 6.49 10.01 33.62
CA GLY A 67 5.13 9.71 34.09
C GLY A 67 4.45 8.63 33.23
N ALA A 68 4.61 8.68 31.91
CA ALA A 68 4.10 7.66 31.02
C ALA A 68 4.71 6.29 31.29
N LEU A 69 6.01 6.19 31.52
CA LEU A 69 6.67 4.93 31.91
C LEU A 69 6.20 4.43 33.30
N ALA A 70 5.99 5.34 34.24
CA ALA A 70 5.47 4.98 35.57
C ALA A 70 4.04 4.43 35.52
N LEU A 71 3.20 4.95 34.59
CA LEU A 71 1.82 4.52 34.40
C LEU A 71 1.69 3.28 33.48
N SER A 72 2.75 2.91 32.78
CA SER A 72 2.70 1.80 31.83
C SER A 72 2.49 0.46 32.49
N VAL A 73 1.76 -0.44 31.84
CA VAL A 73 1.54 -1.81 32.33
C VAL A 73 2.82 -2.62 32.12
N LYS A 74 3.44 -3.01 33.26
CA LYS A 74 4.73 -3.69 33.28
C LYS A 74 4.65 -5.20 33.48
N ARG A 75 3.52 -5.70 33.96
CA ARG A 75 3.30 -7.13 34.20
C ARG A 75 1.89 -7.54 33.88
N GLY A 76 1.74 -8.70 33.29
CA GLY A 76 0.44 -9.36 33.19
C GLY A 76 -0.05 -9.88 34.55
N PRO A 77 -1.27 -10.41 34.62
CA PRO A 77 -1.79 -10.98 35.85
C PRO A 77 -0.86 -12.10 36.37
N ILE A 78 -0.48 -11.98 37.62
CA ILE A 78 0.37 -12.96 38.29
C ILE A 78 -0.52 -14.09 38.79
N SER A 79 -0.35 -15.28 38.27
CA SER A 79 -0.95 -16.49 38.79
C SER A 79 0.17 -17.44 39.21
N SER A 80 -0.05 -18.20 40.28
CA SER A 80 0.91 -19.22 40.72
C SER A 80 1.09 -20.37 39.70
N LEU A 81 0.20 -20.46 38.73
CA LEU A 81 0.23 -21.42 37.61
C LEU A 81 0.71 -20.80 36.31
N GLY A 82 0.63 -19.49 36.21
CA GLY A 82 1.09 -18.72 35.06
C GLY A 82 2.43 -18.11 35.41
N THR A 83 3.44 -18.73 35.05
CA THR A 83 4.73 -18.11 34.78
C THR A 83 4.63 -17.11 33.67
N ASP A 84 3.48 -16.46 33.58
CA ASP A 84 3.12 -15.52 32.54
C ASP A 84 3.91 -14.26 32.77
N ASN A 85 4.71 -14.27 32.35
CA ASN A 85 5.88 -13.97 31.71
C ASN A 85 6.02 -12.46 31.53
N PRO A 86 6.78 -11.79 32.43
CA PRO A 86 7.11 -10.38 32.26
C PRO A 86 7.86 -10.11 30.96
N LEU A 87 8.38 -11.12 30.26
CA LEU A 87 9.03 -11.03 28.98
C LEU A 87 8.02 -10.88 27.81
N ALA A 88 6.72 -10.96 28.09
CA ALA A 88 5.67 -10.81 27.08
C ALA A 88 5.70 -9.46 26.34
N TYR A 89 6.34 -8.46 26.87
CA TYR A 89 6.37 -7.10 26.31
C TYR A 89 7.70 -6.72 25.65
N SER A 90 8.60 -7.67 25.44
CA SER A 90 9.83 -7.44 24.70
C SER A 90 9.54 -6.87 23.32
N VAL A 91 10.31 -5.88 22.87
CA VAL A 91 10.14 -5.21 21.56
C VAL A 91 10.21 -6.20 20.40
N PHE A 92 11.07 -7.22 20.54
CA PHE A 92 11.15 -8.28 19.57
C PHE A 92 10.87 -9.62 20.26
N GLY A 93 9.74 -10.24 19.91
CA GLY A 93 9.33 -11.50 20.51
C GLY A 93 10.19 -12.64 19.99
N GLU A 94 11.06 -13.16 20.83
CA GLU A 94 11.83 -14.37 20.55
C GLU A 94 11.11 -15.64 21.04
N SER A 95 11.48 -16.79 20.51
CA SER A 95 10.95 -18.10 20.92
C SER A 95 11.90 -18.80 21.89
N GLY A 96 11.36 -19.45 22.91
CA GLY A 96 12.10 -20.24 23.87
C GLY A 96 12.02 -19.72 25.32
N ARG A 97 12.69 -20.36 26.25
CA ARG A 97 12.77 -20.01 27.68
C ARG A 97 11.44 -19.75 28.38
N GLY A 98 10.43 -20.59 28.12
CA GLY A 98 9.10 -20.45 28.71
C GLY A 98 8.23 -19.36 28.13
N LEU A 99 8.65 -18.71 27.04
CA LEU A 99 7.81 -17.81 26.29
C LEU A 99 6.78 -18.61 25.48
N ASN A 100 5.60 -18.77 26.05
CA ASN A 100 4.48 -19.49 25.42
C ASN A 100 3.68 -18.60 24.46
N ARG A 101 4.24 -17.47 24.06
CA ARG A 101 3.59 -16.53 23.14
C ARG A 101 4.07 -16.73 21.70
N PHE A 102 3.35 -16.10 20.79
CA PHE A 102 3.66 -16.11 19.38
C PHE A 102 4.78 -15.08 19.09
N GLY A 103 6.03 -15.53 19.12
CA GLY A 103 7.18 -14.65 18.85
C GLY A 103 7.30 -14.23 17.39
N GLY A 104 7.90 -13.06 17.16
CA GLY A 104 8.21 -12.54 15.82
C GLY A 104 9.40 -13.23 15.15
N LEU A 105 10.26 -13.92 15.90
CA LEU A 105 11.43 -14.62 15.37
C LEU A 105 11.54 -16.01 15.97
N LYS A 106 11.84 -17.01 15.13
CA LYS A 106 12.09 -18.38 15.55
C LYS A 106 13.26 -18.95 14.74
N VAL A 107 14.33 -19.30 15.46
CA VAL A 107 15.60 -19.77 14.88
C VAL A 107 15.91 -21.17 15.43
N THR A 108 16.41 -22.04 14.57
CA THR A 108 17.13 -23.25 14.94
C THR A 108 18.61 -23.00 14.68
N HIS A 109 19.40 -23.00 15.75
CA HIS A 109 20.83 -22.74 15.71
C HIS A 109 21.62 -23.87 15.03
N ASP A 110 22.87 -23.64 14.69
CA ASP A 110 23.74 -24.60 13.99
C ASP A 110 23.91 -25.93 14.74
N ASN A 111 23.82 -25.91 16.06
CA ASN A 111 23.89 -27.10 16.91
C ASN A 111 22.51 -27.78 17.15
N GLY A 112 21.44 -27.32 16.48
CA GLY A 112 20.08 -27.88 16.58
C GLY A 112 19.26 -27.37 17.77
N THR A 113 19.77 -26.47 18.61
CA THR A 113 18.97 -25.86 19.67
C THR A 113 18.00 -24.82 19.07
N VAL A 114 16.84 -24.63 19.74
CA VAL A 114 15.73 -23.79 19.22
C VAL A 114 15.40 -22.60 20.12
N THR A 115 16.17 -22.39 21.17
CA THR A 115 15.96 -21.29 22.10
C THR A 115 16.72 -20.07 21.63
N LEU A 116 16.00 -18.98 21.43
CA LEU A 116 16.54 -17.65 21.19
C LEU A 116 16.32 -16.81 22.44
N ASP A 117 17.38 -16.17 22.96
CA ASP A 117 17.38 -15.36 24.17
C ASP A 117 18.09 -14.03 23.89
N LEU A 118 17.36 -13.07 23.33
CA LEU A 118 17.89 -11.80 22.86
C LEU A 118 18.10 -10.81 24.02
N ILE A 119 19.33 -10.36 24.18
CA ILE A 119 19.71 -9.30 25.11
C ILE A 119 20.26 -8.10 24.35
N VAL A 120 20.01 -6.91 24.86
CA VAL A 120 20.50 -5.66 24.26
C VAL A 120 22.02 -5.63 24.31
N GLU A 121 22.64 -5.53 23.14
CA GLU A 121 24.08 -5.34 23.00
C GLU A 121 24.42 -3.85 22.90
N LYS A 122 23.64 -3.12 22.08
CA LYS A 122 23.88 -1.69 21.83
C LYS A 122 22.61 -0.97 21.46
N ILE A 123 22.46 0.27 21.92
CA ILE A 123 21.43 1.21 21.46
C ILE A 123 22.18 2.47 20.99
N GLU A 124 21.95 2.89 19.74
CA GLU A 124 22.62 4.03 19.15
C GLU A 124 21.67 4.84 18.25
N ARG A 125 22.04 6.09 18.03
CA ARG A 125 21.40 6.95 17.05
C ARG A 125 22.27 7.06 15.81
N ASP A 126 21.62 6.94 14.63
CA ASP A 126 22.22 7.20 13.33
C ASP A 126 21.37 8.29 12.65
N GLY A 127 21.78 9.55 12.83
CA GLY A 127 20.96 10.70 12.53
C GLY A 127 19.69 10.72 13.41
N ASP A 128 18.53 10.72 12.79
CA ASP A 128 17.22 10.63 13.43
C ASP A 128 16.78 9.19 13.75
N ALA A 129 17.42 8.20 13.14
CA ALA A 129 17.09 6.80 13.35
C ALA A 129 17.61 6.27 14.72
N LEU A 130 16.79 5.46 15.37
CA LEU A 130 17.17 4.64 16.51
C LEU A 130 17.55 3.25 16.01
N LYS A 131 18.76 2.80 16.31
CA LYS A 131 19.24 1.46 16.00
C LYS A 131 19.48 0.68 17.29
N VAL A 132 18.86 -0.48 17.39
CA VAL A 132 18.98 -1.40 18.51
C VAL A 132 19.57 -2.69 18.01
N SER A 133 20.72 -3.07 18.60
CA SER A 133 21.38 -4.34 18.32
C SER A 133 21.15 -5.28 19.53
N TRP A 134 20.62 -6.45 19.23
CA TRP A 134 20.51 -7.56 20.18
C TRP A 134 21.45 -8.67 19.76
N ARG A 135 21.95 -9.40 20.73
CA ARG A 135 22.63 -10.68 20.51
C ARG A 135 21.92 -11.78 21.27
N ASP A 136 22.01 -12.99 20.78
CA ASP A 136 21.62 -14.15 21.60
C ASP A 136 22.58 -14.29 22.81
N ALA A 137 22.07 -14.74 23.96
CA ALA A 137 22.86 -14.85 25.19
C ALA A 137 23.93 -15.95 25.11
N VAL A 138 23.79 -16.93 24.23
CA VAL A 138 24.63 -18.14 24.11
C VAL A 138 25.26 -18.27 22.73
N HIS A 139 24.50 -18.03 21.67
CA HIS A 139 24.88 -18.22 20.28
C HIS A 139 25.37 -16.90 19.65
N ASP A 140 26.26 -16.99 18.66
CA ASP A 140 26.68 -15.81 17.87
C ASP A 140 25.66 -15.48 16.78
N PHE A 141 24.46 -15.16 17.24
CA PHE A 141 23.34 -14.72 16.39
C PHE A 141 22.90 -13.32 16.85
N ARG A 142 22.75 -12.40 15.89
CA ARG A 142 22.37 -11.01 16.16
C ARG A 142 21.13 -10.60 15.40
N VAL A 143 20.37 -9.72 16.02
CA VAL A 143 19.22 -9.03 15.46
C VAL A 143 19.48 -7.53 15.54
N ILE A 144 19.40 -6.82 14.43
CA ILE A 144 19.59 -5.37 14.38
C ILE A 144 18.29 -4.76 13.89
N GLN A 145 17.59 -4.05 14.76
CA GLN A 145 16.35 -3.36 14.40
C GLN A 145 16.59 -1.85 14.32
N THR A 146 16.09 -1.25 13.25
CA THR A 146 16.16 0.20 13.07
C THR A 146 14.75 0.76 13.06
N PHE A 147 14.58 1.91 13.73
CA PHE A 147 13.39 2.75 13.70
C PHE A 147 13.78 4.12 13.16
N ARG A 148 13.19 4.53 12.05
CA ARG A 148 13.42 5.84 11.42
C ARG A 148 12.14 6.65 11.41
N PRO A 149 12.05 7.75 12.15
CA PRO A 149 10.90 8.64 12.07
C PRO A 149 10.90 9.44 10.76
N ARG A 150 9.71 9.65 10.21
CA ARG A 150 9.40 10.57 9.13
C ARG A 150 8.44 11.60 9.70
N ALA A 151 9.00 12.60 10.38
CA ALA A 151 8.26 13.54 11.22
C ALA A 151 7.15 14.28 10.45
N ASP A 152 7.46 14.77 9.24
CA ASP A 152 6.56 15.54 8.37
C ASP A 152 5.43 14.71 7.73
N ALA A 153 5.45 13.39 7.91
CA ALA A 153 4.42 12.48 7.45
C ALA A 153 3.76 11.69 8.58
N ASP A 154 4.28 11.82 9.81
CA ASP A 154 3.81 11.12 11.01
C ASP A 154 3.88 9.59 10.89
N VAL A 155 4.97 9.08 10.30
CA VAL A 155 5.23 7.66 10.06
C VAL A 155 6.59 7.28 10.65
N VAL A 156 6.68 6.08 11.24
CA VAL A 156 7.94 5.45 11.67
C VAL A 156 8.19 4.24 10.78
N GLU A 157 9.27 4.29 10.01
CA GLU A 157 9.79 3.12 9.29
C GLU A 157 10.54 2.22 10.27
N THR A 158 10.30 0.90 10.23
CA THR A 158 11.09 -0.08 10.98
C THR A 158 11.48 -1.26 10.11
N TRP A 159 12.66 -1.79 10.33
CA TRP A 159 13.16 -3.01 9.67
C TRP A 159 14.15 -3.74 10.55
N VAL A 160 14.36 -5.01 10.22
CA VAL A 160 15.21 -5.92 10.95
C VAL A 160 16.29 -6.47 10.02
N GLU A 161 17.51 -6.57 10.50
CA GLU A 161 18.60 -7.33 9.90
C GLU A 161 18.95 -8.50 10.82
N LEU A 162 19.01 -9.70 10.27
CA LEU A 162 19.39 -10.94 10.95
C LEU A 162 20.82 -11.30 10.52
N VAL A 163 21.70 -11.52 11.51
CA VAL A 163 23.12 -11.81 11.28
C VAL A 163 23.48 -13.13 11.91
N ASN A 164 23.93 -14.08 11.10
CA ASN A 164 24.44 -15.36 11.57
C ASN A 164 25.96 -15.33 11.70
N GLY A 165 26.48 -15.22 12.92
CA GLY A 165 27.91 -15.34 13.25
C GLY A 165 28.32 -16.74 13.71
N GLU A 166 27.39 -17.70 13.76
CA GLU A 166 27.66 -19.09 14.15
C GLU A 166 28.56 -19.80 13.13
N LYS A 167 29.12 -20.94 13.51
CA LYS A 167 30.06 -21.68 12.65
C LYS A 167 29.34 -22.40 11.50
N GLY A 168 28.07 -22.73 11.69
CA GLY A 168 27.22 -23.37 10.71
C GLY A 168 26.05 -22.51 10.27
N ALA A 169 25.26 -23.03 9.33
CA ALA A 169 24.03 -22.40 8.90
C ALA A 169 22.95 -22.53 9.96
N VAL A 170 22.14 -21.47 10.13
CA VAL A 170 20.94 -21.49 10.97
C VAL A 170 19.69 -21.61 10.13
N ARG A 171 18.60 -22.12 10.71
CA ARG A 171 17.29 -22.22 10.05
C ARG A 171 16.31 -21.28 10.73
N ILE A 172 15.65 -20.45 9.96
CA ILE A 172 14.72 -19.46 10.44
C ILE A 172 13.32 -19.85 9.99
N SER A 173 12.50 -20.33 10.92
CA SER A 173 11.13 -20.78 10.64
C SER A 173 10.10 -19.63 10.73
N ARG A 174 10.48 -18.49 11.35
CA ARG A 174 9.72 -17.24 11.32
C ARG A 174 10.66 -16.06 11.34
N MET A 175 10.42 -15.08 10.43
CA MET A 175 11.19 -13.85 10.30
C MET A 175 10.23 -12.67 10.12
N SER A 176 9.97 -11.95 11.21
CA SER A 176 9.09 -10.80 11.18
C SER A 176 9.86 -9.49 11.06
N SER A 177 9.39 -8.61 10.19
CA SER A 177 9.91 -7.24 10.04
C SER A 177 9.57 -6.37 11.25
N PHE A 178 8.47 -6.69 11.93
CA PHE A 178 8.02 -6.00 13.14
C PHE A 178 7.32 -6.96 14.11
N SER A 179 7.38 -6.61 15.39
CA SER A 179 6.65 -7.26 16.45
C SER A 179 6.13 -6.17 17.40
N LEU A 180 4.81 -6.09 17.55
CA LEU A 180 4.16 -5.12 18.42
C LEU A 180 3.36 -5.85 19.48
N VAL A 181 3.43 -5.35 20.69
CA VAL A 181 2.70 -5.92 21.85
C VAL A 181 1.97 -4.81 22.57
N PHE A 182 0.66 -4.97 22.72
CA PHE A 182 -0.22 -4.00 23.37
C PHE A 182 -0.86 -4.62 24.60
N PRO A 183 -0.37 -4.28 25.81
CA PRO A 183 -0.94 -4.81 27.05
C PRO A 183 -2.20 -4.03 27.43
N MET A 184 -3.33 -4.71 27.53
CA MET A 184 -4.58 -4.23 28.13
C MET A 184 -5.00 -2.78 27.79
N LEU A 185 -4.67 -2.30 26.58
CA LEU A 185 -5.00 -0.93 26.15
C LEU A 185 -6.49 -0.73 25.88
N ALA A 186 -7.20 -1.81 25.54
CA ALA A 186 -8.61 -1.75 25.18
C ALA A 186 -9.28 -3.12 25.30
N ASN A 187 -10.60 -3.10 25.49
CA ASN A 187 -11.45 -4.30 25.53
C ASN A 187 -12.03 -4.64 24.15
N ASP A 188 -11.98 -3.72 23.19
CA ASP A 188 -12.46 -3.90 21.84
C ASP A 188 -11.36 -3.47 20.85
N TRP A 189 -10.90 -4.42 20.07
CA TRP A 189 -9.94 -4.23 18.99
C TRP A 189 -10.58 -4.64 17.68
N ARG A 190 -10.44 -3.80 16.67
CA ARG A 190 -10.96 -4.09 15.34
C ARG A 190 -9.86 -4.00 14.31
N LEU A 191 -9.76 -5.04 13.49
CA LEU A 191 -8.82 -5.14 12.39
C LEU A 191 -9.54 -4.75 11.09
N MET A 192 -9.12 -3.65 10.47
CA MET A 192 -9.50 -3.31 9.10
C MET A 192 -8.38 -3.77 8.16
N SER A 193 -8.76 -4.47 7.10
CA SER A 193 -7.88 -4.94 6.03
C SER A 193 -8.57 -4.80 4.68
N LEU A 194 -7.77 -4.87 3.61
CA LEU A 194 -8.28 -4.99 2.25
C LEU A 194 -8.15 -6.45 1.82
N THR A 195 -9.23 -6.96 1.24
CA THR A 195 -9.30 -8.30 0.64
C THR A 195 -9.69 -8.19 -0.82
N GLY A 196 -9.65 -9.29 -1.56
CA GLY A 196 -10.13 -9.33 -2.94
C GLY A 196 -9.68 -10.58 -3.66
N GLU A 197 -9.83 -10.50 -4.95
CA GLU A 197 -9.32 -11.45 -5.95
C GLU A 197 -9.08 -10.69 -7.26
N TRP A 198 -8.69 -11.41 -8.31
CA TRP A 198 -8.63 -10.82 -9.64
C TRP A 198 -9.97 -10.16 -10.02
N ALA A 199 -9.90 -8.93 -10.47
CA ALA A 199 -11.05 -8.10 -10.87
C ALA A 199 -12.04 -7.72 -9.74
N SER A 200 -11.65 -7.91 -8.46
CA SER A 200 -12.41 -7.46 -7.29
C SER A 200 -11.49 -7.04 -6.13
N GLU A 201 -10.41 -6.36 -6.45
CA GLU A 201 -9.39 -5.91 -5.49
C GLU A 201 -9.92 -4.77 -4.59
N GLY A 202 -9.37 -4.68 -3.38
CA GLY A 202 -9.58 -3.53 -2.51
C GLY A 202 -10.91 -3.51 -1.73
N GLU A 203 -11.53 -4.66 -1.53
CA GLU A 203 -12.71 -4.79 -0.65
C GLU A 203 -12.34 -4.49 0.80
N VAL A 204 -13.01 -3.52 1.40
CA VAL A 204 -12.77 -3.10 2.79
C VAL A 204 -13.49 -3.99 3.76
N GLY A 205 -12.76 -4.69 4.61
CA GLY A 205 -13.30 -5.53 5.68
C GLY A 205 -12.89 -5.01 7.07
N GLU A 206 -13.78 -5.07 8.05
CA GLU A 206 -13.47 -4.81 9.45
C GLU A 206 -13.94 -5.98 10.34
N THR A 207 -12.99 -6.58 11.09
CA THR A 207 -13.22 -7.75 11.91
C THR A 207 -12.84 -7.49 13.38
N PRO A 208 -13.69 -7.79 14.38
CA PRO A 208 -13.31 -7.72 15.78
C PRO A 208 -12.25 -8.80 16.12
N ILE A 209 -11.23 -8.41 16.89
CA ILE A 209 -10.25 -9.37 17.42
C ILE A 209 -10.73 -9.83 18.79
N GLU A 210 -11.42 -10.95 18.82
CA GLU A 210 -11.99 -11.53 20.03
C GLU A 210 -10.91 -12.09 20.95
N ARG A 211 -11.21 -12.12 22.26
CA ARG A 211 -10.35 -12.70 23.28
C ARG A 211 -10.11 -14.18 23.04
N GLY A 212 -8.87 -14.64 23.19
CA GLY A 212 -8.47 -16.02 22.92
C GLY A 212 -8.36 -16.36 21.42
N ARG A 213 -8.51 -15.40 20.53
CA ARG A 213 -8.47 -15.62 19.06
C ARG A 213 -7.16 -15.14 18.44
N LYS A 214 -6.85 -15.77 17.32
CA LYS A 214 -5.78 -15.39 16.41
C LYS A 214 -6.38 -15.20 15.02
N ILE A 215 -6.14 -14.05 14.41
CA ILE A 215 -6.44 -13.76 12.99
C ILE A 215 -5.10 -13.77 12.24
N VAL A 216 -5.10 -14.32 11.04
CA VAL A 216 -3.96 -14.32 10.13
C VAL A 216 -4.40 -13.69 8.82
N LEU A 217 -3.65 -12.70 8.36
CA LEU A 217 -3.68 -12.20 6.99
C LEU A 217 -2.40 -12.68 6.31
N ASP A 218 -2.51 -13.29 5.15
CA ASP A 218 -1.36 -13.79 4.42
C ASP A 218 -1.57 -13.78 2.90
N SER A 219 -0.48 -13.90 2.18
CA SER A 219 -0.44 -14.30 0.79
C SER A 219 0.74 -15.24 0.55
N ARG A 220 0.53 -16.22 -0.32
CA ARG A 220 1.49 -17.30 -0.61
C ARG A 220 1.74 -17.50 -2.10
N SER A 221 1.33 -16.53 -2.91
CA SER A 221 1.44 -16.58 -4.37
C SER A 221 2.88 -16.45 -4.88
N GLY A 222 3.70 -15.69 -4.16
CA GLY A 222 5.11 -15.41 -4.49
C GLY A 222 5.31 -14.33 -5.56
N VAL A 223 4.27 -13.97 -6.33
CA VAL A 223 4.29 -12.91 -7.35
C VAL A 223 3.11 -11.95 -7.17
N ARG A 224 1.87 -12.44 -7.14
CA ARG A 224 0.65 -11.63 -7.04
C ARG A 224 0.17 -11.55 -5.59
N ASP A 225 0.95 -10.97 -4.72
CA ASP A 225 0.79 -11.12 -3.27
C ASP A 225 -0.09 -10.06 -2.59
N ALA A 226 -0.70 -9.13 -3.36
CA ALA A 226 -1.63 -8.14 -2.82
C ALA A 226 -3.12 -8.37 -3.17
N TRP A 227 -3.48 -9.47 -3.85
CA TRP A 227 -4.86 -9.73 -4.24
C TRP A 227 -5.76 -10.19 -3.09
N LEU A 228 -5.50 -11.41 -2.54
CA LEU A 228 -6.35 -12.04 -1.53
C LEU A 228 -6.39 -11.20 -0.25
N ASN A 229 -5.25 -10.73 0.17
CA ASN A 229 -5.06 -9.80 1.26
C ASN A 229 -4.03 -8.76 0.85
N ASN A 230 -4.23 -7.52 1.27
CA ASN A 230 -3.24 -6.47 1.09
C ASN A 230 -2.28 -6.46 2.30
N PRO A 231 -0.95 -6.29 2.11
CA PRO A 231 0.02 -6.29 3.20
C PRO A 231 -0.02 -4.99 4.04
N ALA A 232 -1.22 -4.48 4.31
CA ALA A 232 -1.44 -3.31 5.14
C ALA A 232 -2.72 -3.47 5.98
N PHE A 233 -2.74 -2.86 7.16
CA PHE A 233 -3.89 -2.91 8.05
C PHE A 233 -4.05 -1.63 8.88
N MET A 234 -5.25 -1.45 9.43
CA MET A 234 -5.53 -0.50 10.50
C MET A 234 -6.14 -1.22 11.71
N LEU A 235 -5.68 -0.88 12.91
CA LEU A 235 -6.22 -1.39 14.17
C LEU A 235 -6.94 -0.27 14.91
N SER A 236 -8.26 -0.36 15.02
CA SER A 236 -9.05 0.53 15.87
C SER A 236 -8.99 0.08 17.33
N ILE A 237 -8.77 1.02 18.23
CA ILE A 237 -8.53 0.80 19.67
C ILE A 237 -9.72 1.31 20.48
N GLY A 238 -10.42 0.41 21.16
CA GLY A 238 -11.54 0.72 22.05
C GLY A 238 -12.89 0.78 21.36
N GLY A 239 -13.01 0.17 20.19
CA GLY A 239 -14.23 0.09 19.37
C GLY A 239 -14.02 0.50 17.93
N PRO A 240 -15.09 0.53 17.13
CA PRO A 240 -15.00 0.93 15.74
C PRO A 240 -14.61 2.41 15.62
N SER A 241 -13.66 2.71 14.75
CA SER A 241 -13.26 4.08 14.40
C SER A 241 -13.92 4.51 13.11
N THR A 242 -14.16 5.83 12.96
CA THR A 242 -14.67 6.45 11.73
C THR A 242 -13.53 7.04 10.89
N GLU A 243 -13.87 7.78 9.85
CA GLU A 243 -12.89 8.56 9.07
C GLU A 243 -12.26 9.71 9.87
N THR A 244 -12.98 10.22 10.87
CA THR A 244 -12.62 11.46 11.60
C THR A 244 -12.49 11.31 13.11
N ASP A 245 -12.84 10.16 13.66
CA ASP A 245 -12.85 9.93 15.10
C ASP A 245 -12.40 8.50 15.45
N GLY A 246 -11.76 8.37 16.60
CA GLY A 246 -11.26 7.12 17.15
C GLY A 246 -9.76 6.95 17.05
N ARG A 247 -9.21 6.13 17.96
CA ARG A 247 -7.78 5.81 18.03
C ARG A 247 -7.47 4.67 17.07
N VAL A 248 -6.48 4.87 16.19
CA VAL A 248 -6.12 3.91 15.16
C VAL A 248 -4.61 3.79 15.03
N ILE A 249 -4.11 2.57 14.93
CA ILE A 249 -2.74 2.26 14.50
C ILE A 249 -2.79 1.75 13.08
N GLY A 250 -1.97 2.31 12.20
CA GLY A 250 -1.78 1.83 10.83
C GLY A 250 -0.42 1.15 10.66
N CYS A 251 -0.39 0.09 9.87
CA CYS A 251 0.85 -0.57 9.45
C CYS A 251 0.76 -0.97 7.98
N ALA A 252 1.86 -0.79 7.25
CA ALA A 252 2.04 -1.31 5.90
C ALA A 252 3.39 -2.01 5.80
N LEU A 253 3.39 -3.28 5.40
CA LEU A 253 4.59 -4.06 5.10
C LEU A 253 5.01 -3.81 3.65
N CYS A 254 6.21 -3.30 3.46
CA CYS A 254 6.74 -2.94 2.14
C CYS A 254 7.41 -4.15 1.48
N TRP A 255 6.61 -5.10 1.03
CA TRP A 255 7.05 -6.39 0.49
C TRP A 255 6.15 -6.86 -0.65
N SER A 256 6.75 -7.38 -1.72
CA SER A 256 6.08 -7.84 -2.94
C SER A 256 6.02 -9.36 -3.08
N GLY A 257 6.61 -10.10 -2.17
CA GLY A 257 6.60 -11.56 -2.15
C GLY A 257 5.63 -12.10 -1.12
N ALA A 258 5.64 -13.42 -0.91
CA ALA A 258 4.82 -14.08 0.09
C ALA A 258 5.03 -13.50 1.50
N TRP A 259 3.95 -13.26 2.22
CA TRP A 259 3.96 -12.63 3.53
C TRP A 259 2.89 -13.17 4.47
N GLU A 260 3.10 -12.96 5.78
CA GLU A 260 2.14 -13.30 6.83
C GLU A 260 2.13 -12.22 7.92
N MET A 261 0.93 -11.83 8.35
CA MET A 261 0.70 -11.02 9.54
C MET A 261 -0.26 -11.74 10.47
N SER A 262 0.06 -11.80 11.74
CA SER A 262 -0.74 -12.47 12.76
C SER A 262 -1.13 -11.52 13.88
N PHE A 263 -2.41 -11.56 14.24
CA PHE A 263 -3.03 -10.75 15.28
C PHE A 263 -3.60 -11.70 16.32
N ARG A 264 -2.96 -11.81 17.49
CA ARG A 264 -3.39 -12.68 18.56
C ARG A 264 -3.78 -11.90 19.80
N ARG A 265 -5.02 -12.00 20.21
CA ARG A 265 -5.49 -11.47 21.48
C ARG A 265 -5.56 -12.59 22.51
N SER A 266 -4.77 -12.49 23.58
CA SER A 266 -4.74 -13.49 24.64
C SER A 266 -5.98 -13.41 25.54
N GLU A 267 -6.15 -14.42 26.41
CA GLU A 267 -7.23 -14.47 27.41
C GLU A 267 -7.13 -13.31 28.44
N VAL A 268 -5.96 -12.71 28.57
CA VAL A 268 -5.69 -11.59 29.49
C VAL A 268 -5.58 -10.25 28.76
N ASP A 269 -6.16 -10.14 27.57
CA ASP A 269 -6.20 -8.90 26.76
C ASP A 269 -4.84 -8.36 26.30
N LEU A 270 -3.84 -9.23 26.17
CA LEU A 270 -2.59 -8.92 25.49
C LEU A 270 -2.81 -9.08 23.99
N LEU A 271 -2.69 -8.01 23.21
CA LEU A 271 -2.68 -8.09 21.74
C LEU A 271 -1.25 -8.14 21.24
N GLU A 272 -0.92 -9.20 20.52
CA GLU A 272 0.35 -9.43 19.84
C GLU A 272 0.13 -9.31 18.33
N VAL A 273 0.93 -8.48 17.67
CA VAL A 273 0.88 -8.29 16.22
C VAL A 273 2.29 -8.50 15.66
N VAL A 274 2.45 -9.47 14.80
CA VAL A 274 3.72 -9.78 14.15
C VAL A 274 3.52 -9.90 12.65
N GLY A 275 4.48 -9.46 11.86
CA GLY A 275 4.38 -9.55 10.41
C GLY A 275 5.71 -9.45 9.69
N GLY A 276 5.81 -10.15 8.56
CA GLY A 276 6.99 -10.19 7.71
C GLY A 276 6.85 -11.18 6.56
N PRO A 277 7.95 -11.53 5.88
CA PRO A 277 7.96 -12.55 4.84
C PRO A 277 7.47 -13.90 5.36
N ALA A 278 6.69 -14.61 4.54
CA ALA A 278 6.22 -15.95 4.86
C ALA A 278 7.17 -17.02 4.33
N ASN A 279 7.47 -18.00 5.19
CA ASN A 279 8.26 -19.18 4.81
C ASN A 279 7.36 -20.24 4.15
N VAL A 280 7.04 -20.07 2.87
CA VAL A 280 6.11 -20.94 2.14
C VAL A 280 6.72 -22.31 1.82
N ALA A 281 7.99 -22.32 1.40
CA ALA A 281 8.68 -23.54 0.97
C ALA A 281 9.42 -24.26 2.12
N GLY A 282 9.43 -23.70 3.32
CA GLY A 282 10.13 -24.24 4.48
C GLY A 282 10.94 -23.18 5.23
N ASP A 283 11.77 -23.63 6.19
CA ASP A 283 12.61 -22.73 6.99
C ASP A 283 13.69 -22.08 6.11
N TYR A 284 13.82 -20.76 6.20
CA TYR A 284 14.89 -20.03 5.52
C TYR A 284 16.25 -20.43 6.09
N VAL A 285 17.20 -20.78 5.23
CA VAL A 285 18.57 -21.15 5.61
C VAL A 285 19.48 -19.93 5.47
N LEU A 286 20.09 -19.53 6.58
CA LEU A 286 21.07 -18.44 6.60
C LEU A 286 22.45 -18.99 6.94
N ASP A 287 23.35 -18.97 5.96
CA ASP A 287 24.70 -19.49 6.10
C ASP A 287 25.54 -18.76 7.14
N SER A 288 26.59 -19.42 7.62
CA SER A 288 27.61 -18.83 8.49
C SER A 288 28.21 -17.55 7.91
N GLY A 289 28.30 -16.50 8.73
CA GLY A 289 28.86 -15.22 8.34
C GLY A 289 27.99 -14.40 7.38
N LYS A 290 26.74 -14.82 7.12
CA LYS A 290 25.80 -14.10 6.27
C LYS A 290 24.79 -13.29 7.08
N SER A 291 24.22 -12.28 6.44
CA SER A 291 23.09 -11.52 6.96
C SER A 291 21.98 -11.37 5.94
N ILE A 292 20.75 -11.20 6.42
CA ILE A 292 19.61 -10.82 5.59
C ILE A 292 18.91 -9.61 6.20
N LYS A 293 18.47 -8.70 5.33
CA LYS A 293 17.65 -7.55 5.71
C LYS A 293 16.19 -7.85 5.36
N LEU A 294 15.33 -7.83 6.37
CA LEU A 294 13.89 -8.01 6.19
C LEU A 294 13.23 -6.74 5.64
N PRO A 295 12.05 -6.86 5.04
CA PRO A 295 11.31 -5.73 4.50
C PRO A 295 11.05 -4.63 5.54
N VAL A 296 10.91 -3.40 5.06
CA VAL A 296 10.47 -2.28 5.90
C VAL A 296 8.99 -2.43 6.23
N ALA A 297 8.61 -2.12 7.46
CA ALA A 297 7.24 -1.85 7.86
C ALA A 297 7.09 -0.36 8.21
N ALA A 298 6.06 0.28 7.67
CA ALA A 298 5.70 1.65 7.98
C ALA A 298 4.60 1.66 9.05
N LEU A 299 4.84 2.32 10.17
CA LEU A 299 3.95 2.39 11.33
C LEU A 299 3.45 3.82 11.52
N THR A 300 2.18 4.00 11.86
CA THR A 300 1.62 5.32 12.16
C THR A 300 0.49 5.21 13.18
N TYR A 301 0.19 6.32 13.86
CA TYR A 301 -0.90 6.43 14.84
C TYR A 301 -1.77 7.64 14.56
N SER A 302 -3.04 7.58 14.93
CA SER A 302 -3.96 8.71 14.96
C SER A 302 -5.03 8.53 16.03
N ASP A 303 -5.42 9.62 16.67
CA ASP A 303 -6.65 9.75 17.48
C ASP A 303 -7.79 10.43 16.73
N ASN A 304 -7.56 10.76 15.46
CA ASN A 304 -8.50 11.43 14.55
C ASN A 304 -9.00 10.46 13.44
N GLY A 305 -9.19 9.20 13.78
CA GLY A 305 -9.79 8.20 12.91
C GLY A 305 -8.91 7.67 11.78
N LYS A 306 -9.52 6.83 10.94
CA LYS A 306 -8.87 6.11 9.81
C LYS A 306 -8.42 7.07 8.70
N GLY A 307 -9.14 8.15 8.47
CA GLY A 307 -8.79 9.13 7.43
C GLY A 307 -7.44 9.81 7.68
N GLN A 308 -7.07 10.04 8.96
CA GLN A 308 -5.76 10.60 9.27
C GLN A 308 -4.64 9.58 9.03
N ILE A 309 -4.84 8.29 9.35
CA ILE A 309 -3.91 7.21 9.01
C ILE A 309 -3.63 7.19 7.51
N SER A 310 -4.69 7.26 6.68
CA SER A 310 -4.54 7.32 5.22
C SER A 310 -3.71 8.51 4.77
N ARG A 311 -3.98 9.72 5.28
CA ARG A 311 -3.21 10.92 4.94
C ARG A 311 -1.74 10.81 5.36
N ASN A 312 -1.44 10.19 6.52
CA ASN A 312 -0.08 9.93 6.96
C ASN A 312 0.66 9.03 5.97
N PHE A 313 0.06 7.89 5.58
CA PHE A 313 0.64 7.01 4.56
C PHE A 313 0.78 7.70 3.20
N HIS A 314 -0.22 8.47 2.75
CA HIS A 314 -0.16 9.17 1.47
C HIS A 314 0.98 10.21 1.43
N ARG A 315 1.15 11.01 2.49
CA ARG A 315 2.24 11.97 2.60
C ARG A 315 3.59 11.28 2.66
N TRP A 316 3.70 10.22 3.47
CA TRP A 316 4.91 9.41 3.55
C TRP A 316 5.29 8.81 2.20
N ALA A 317 4.33 8.19 1.51
CA ALA A 317 4.56 7.60 0.19
C ALA A 317 5.10 8.63 -0.80
N ARG A 318 4.45 9.78 -0.90
CA ARG A 318 4.86 10.85 -1.83
C ARG A 318 6.20 11.47 -1.50
N ARG A 319 6.51 11.67 -0.21
CA ARG A 319 7.69 12.44 0.23
C ARG A 319 8.94 11.59 0.47
N HIS A 320 8.76 10.34 0.90
CA HIS A 320 9.85 9.52 1.44
C HIS A 320 10.00 8.13 0.81
N TRP A 321 8.97 7.61 0.16
CA TRP A 321 8.98 6.22 -0.27
C TRP A 321 9.05 6.04 -1.79
N MET A 322 8.13 6.63 -2.53
CA MET A 322 8.05 6.52 -3.99
C MET A 322 9.16 7.33 -4.66
N PRO A 323 9.84 6.83 -5.70
CA PRO A 323 10.97 7.52 -6.33
C PRO A 323 10.64 8.92 -6.83
N ASN A 324 9.51 9.08 -7.51
CA ASN A 324 9.03 10.36 -8.07
C ASN A 324 7.70 10.79 -7.42
N GLY A 325 7.53 10.57 -6.10
CA GLY A 325 6.24 10.74 -5.42
C GLY A 325 5.66 12.16 -5.49
N ALA A 326 6.51 13.19 -5.58
CA ALA A 326 6.10 14.59 -5.74
C ALA A 326 5.80 14.99 -7.19
N LYS A 327 6.13 14.15 -8.19
CA LYS A 327 5.91 14.43 -9.61
C LYS A 327 4.45 14.20 -9.99
N GLU A 328 3.87 15.12 -10.73
CA GLU A 328 2.56 14.90 -11.35
C GLU A 328 2.65 13.86 -12.46
N ARG A 329 1.73 12.91 -12.46
CA ARG A 329 1.65 11.87 -13.50
C ARG A 329 0.95 12.43 -14.74
N PRO A 330 1.51 12.24 -15.95
CA PRO A 330 0.87 12.67 -17.18
C PRO A 330 -0.38 11.83 -17.47
N THR A 331 -1.36 12.43 -18.14
CA THR A 331 -2.48 11.67 -18.70
C THR A 331 -2.02 10.81 -19.86
N LEU A 332 -2.57 9.61 -19.99
CA LEU A 332 -2.16 8.69 -21.04
C LEU A 332 -3.33 8.08 -21.83
N LEU A 333 -2.97 7.49 -22.97
CA LEU A 333 -3.80 6.52 -23.67
C LEU A 333 -2.99 5.22 -23.84
N ASN A 334 -3.55 4.12 -23.35
CA ASN A 334 -3.06 2.75 -23.54
C ASN A 334 -3.93 2.06 -24.60
N ASN A 335 -3.35 1.20 -25.47
CA ASN A 335 -4.10 0.57 -26.56
C ASN A 335 -4.73 -0.78 -26.19
N TRP A 336 -4.47 -1.37 -25.01
CA TRP A 336 -4.85 -2.77 -24.70
C TRP A 336 -6.33 -3.06 -24.92
N GLU A 337 -7.20 -2.37 -24.23
CA GLU A 337 -8.66 -2.54 -24.37
C GLU A 337 -9.17 -2.14 -25.78
N GLY A 338 -8.38 -1.40 -26.54
CA GLY A 338 -8.71 -0.96 -27.87
C GLY A 338 -8.32 -1.95 -28.97
N THR A 339 -7.26 -2.73 -28.79
CA THR A 339 -6.70 -3.59 -29.84
C THR A 339 -6.37 -5.01 -29.38
N GLY A 340 -6.13 -5.22 -28.09
CA GLY A 340 -5.46 -6.44 -27.61
C GLY A 340 -4.15 -6.66 -28.34
N LEU A 341 -3.86 -7.92 -28.65
CA LEU A 341 -2.66 -8.32 -29.41
C LEU A 341 -2.74 -8.02 -30.92
N LEU A 342 -3.92 -7.66 -31.45
CA LEU A 342 -4.16 -7.50 -32.88
C LEU A 342 -3.97 -6.05 -33.32
N PHE A 343 -2.74 -5.66 -33.62
CA PHE A 343 -2.39 -4.35 -34.15
C PHE A 343 -1.18 -4.43 -35.08
N ASN A 344 -0.99 -3.35 -35.83
CA ASN A 344 0.21 -3.05 -36.60
C ASN A 344 0.60 -1.58 -36.41
N GLU A 345 1.79 -1.19 -36.89
CA GLU A 345 2.33 0.15 -36.73
C GLU A 345 1.36 1.25 -37.25
N SER A 346 0.73 1.03 -38.40
CA SER A 346 -0.22 2.00 -38.99
C SER A 346 -1.46 2.22 -38.12
N GLU A 347 -1.96 1.17 -37.48
CA GLU A 347 -3.10 1.27 -36.54
C GLU A 347 -2.72 2.01 -35.27
N ILE A 348 -1.55 1.68 -34.69
CA ILE A 348 -1.04 2.38 -33.50
C ILE A 348 -0.86 3.87 -33.77
N VAL A 349 -0.30 4.23 -34.92
CA VAL A 349 -0.14 5.64 -35.35
C VAL A 349 -1.49 6.37 -35.42
N LYS A 350 -2.55 5.71 -35.95
CA LYS A 350 -3.91 6.28 -35.96
C LYS A 350 -4.49 6.44 -34.54
N ILE A 351 -4.18 5.53 -33.61
CA ILE A 351 -4.60 5.67 -32.20
C ILE A 351 -3.87 6.86 -31.55
N MET A 352 -2.59 7.06 -31.86
CA MET A 352 -1.84 8.25 -31.44
C MET A 352 -2.44 9.56 -31.95
N ASP A 353 -2.96 9.59 -33.20
CA ASP A 353 -3.72 10.75 -33.72
C ASP A 353 -4.97 11.02 -32.86
N GLY A 354 -5.67 9.97 -32.51
CA GLY A 354 -6.81 10.03 -31.59
C GLY A 354 -6.40 10.53 -30.19
N ALA A 355 -5.31 10.01 -29.62
CA ALA A 355 -4.76 10.45 -28.33
C ALA A 355 -4.45 11.95 -28.33
N LYS A 356 -3.75 12.44 -29.35
CA LYS A 356 -3.52 13.88 -29.57
C LYS A 356 -4.82 14.66 -29.64
N SER A 357 -5.82 14.16 -30.37
CA SER A 357 -7.09 14.86 -30.55
C SER A 357 -7.89 15.02 -29.26
N VAL A 358 -7.76 14.07 -28.33
CA VAL A 358 -8.37 14.13 -27.00
C VAL A 358 -7.55 15.02 -26.06
N GLY A 359 -6.24 15.13 -26.28
CA GLY A 359 -5.36 16.02 -25.53
C GLY A 359 -4.63 15.34 -24.37
N VAL A 360 -4.52 13.99 -24.35
CA VAL A 360 -3.65 13.28 -23.42
C VAL A 360 -2.17 13.54 -23.75
N GLU A 361 -1.32 13.34 -22.78
CA GLU A 361 0.11 13.73 -22.84
C GLU A 361 1.02 12.57 -23.26
N MET A 362 0.56 11.32 -23.17
CA MET A 362 1.38 10.13 -23.39
C MET A 362 0.59 9.03 -24.10
N PHE A 363 1.30 8.26 -24.92
CA PHE A 363 0.81 7.02 -25.47
C PHE A 363 1.61 5.84 -24.93
N VAL A 364 0.94 4.78 -24.51
CA VAL A 364 1.53 3.55 -24.01
C VAL A 364 1.16 2.38 -24.89
N LEU A 365 2.16 1.71 -25.47
CA LEU A 365 2.00 0.49 -26.25
C LEU A 365 1.96 -0.71 -25.28
N ASP A 366 0.83 -1.39 -25.22
CA ASP A 366 0.65 -2.58 -24.36
C ASP A 366 1.19 -3.86 -25.01
N ASP A 367 0.86 -5.03 -24.50
CA ASP A 367 1.32 -6.36 -24.91
C ASP A 367 1.18 -6.61 -26.43
N GLY A 368 2.12 -7.37 -27.01
CA GLY A 368 2.05 -7.83 -28.39
C GLY A 368 3.12 -7.28 -29.35
N TRP A 369 4.05 -6.45 -28.89
CA TRP A 369 5.07 -5.79 -29.71
C TRP A 369 6.34 -6.61 -29.94
N PHE A 370 6.52 -7.77 -29.28
CA PHE A 370 7.78 -8.51 -29.18
C PHE A 370 7.69 -9.95 -29.67
N GLY A 371 8.78 -10.69 -29.51
CA GLY A 371 8.96 -12.10 -29.86
C GLY A 371 10.07 -12.32 -30.88
N LEU A 372 10.49 -13.57 -31.07
CA LEU A 372 11.59 -13.92 -31.94
C LEU A 372 11.23 -15.12 -32.84
N GLY A 373 11.68 -15.10 -34.11
CA GLY A 373 11.51 -16.20 -35.05
C GLY A 373 10.03 -16.58 -35.27
N GLU A 374 9.68 -17.83 -34.99
CA GLU A 374 8.31 -18.34 -35.09
C GLU A 374 7.47 -18.08 -33.83
N HIS A 375 8.09 -17.50 -32.80
CA HIS A 375 7.48 -17.22 -31.49
C HIS A 375 7.05 -15.76 -31.34
N LEU A 376 6.66 -15.09 -32.42
CA LEU A 376 6.15 -13.71 -32.38
C LEU A 376 4.87 -13.62 -31.52
N ARG A 377 4.80 -12.61 -30.63
CA ARG A 377 3.67 -12.35 -29.72
C ARG A 377 2.42 -11.91 -30.48
N ASN A 378 1.84 -12.82 -31.29
CA ASN A 378 0.59 -12.65 -31.99
C ASN A 378 -0.60 -13.28 -31.26
N THR A 379 -0.32 -14.17 -30.32
CA THR A 379 -1.25 -14.84 -29.41
C THR A 379 -0.66 -14.90 -28.01
N ASP A 380 -1.49 -15.07 -27.00
CA ASP A 380 -1.10 -15.00 -25.59
C ASP A 380 -0.18 -16.19 -25.14
N ASP A 381 -0.11 -17.25 -25.96
CA ASP A 381 0.58 -18.49 -25.63
C ASP A 381 2.05 -18.55 -26.10
N ARG A 382 2.62 -17.45 -26.61
CA ARG A 382 3.99 -17.43 -27.16
C ARG A 382 4.68 -16.08 -27.01
N GLY A 383 6.00 -16.09 -27.10
CA GLY A 383 6.87 -14.92 -27.19
C GLY A 383 7.33 -14.36 -25.86
N LEU A 384 6.67 -14.65 -24.72
CA LEU A 384 7.16 -14.20 -23.42
C LEU A 384 8.53 -14.83 -23.13
N GLY A 385 9.47 -14.01 -22.66
CA GLY A 385 10.87 -14.35 -22.45
C GLY A 385 11.79 -13.76 -23.53
N ASP A 386 11.25 -13.35 -24.68
CA ASP A 386 12.02 -12.83 -25.81
C ASP A 386 11.65 -11.37 -26.09
N TRP A 387 12.32 -10.43 -25.46
CA TRP A 387 12.01 -8.99 -25.51
C TRP A 387 12.61 -8.32 -26.75
N PHE A 388 12.41 -8.94 -27.92
CA PHE A 388 12.85 -8.43 -29.21
C PHE A 388 11.66 -7.94 -30.03
N VAL A 389 11.83 -6.82 -30.73
CA VAL A 389 10.73 -6.19 -31.48
C VAL A 389 10.20 -7.12 -32.59
N ASN A 390 8.90 -7.35 -32.61
CA ASN A 390 8.19 -8.00 -33.71
C ASN A 390 8.17 -7.06 -34.92
N ARG A 391 9.10 -7.29 -35.86
CA ARG A 391 9.27 -6.43 -37.06
C ARG A 391 8.14 -6.60 -38.06
N ASP A 392 7.35 -7.66 -38.03
CA ASP A 392 6.19 -7.84 -38.87
C ASP A 392 5.08 -6.85 -38.51
N LYS A 393 4.90 -6.61 -37.19
CA LYS A 393 3.94 -5.60 -36.69
C LYS A 393 4.51 -4.19 -36.72
N LEU A 394 5.78 -4.03 -36.36
CA LEU A 394 6.47 -2.76 -36.14
C LEU A 394 7.72 -2.68 -37.00
N PRO A 395 7.59 -2.45 -38.32
CA PRO A 395 8.76 -2.40 -39.23
C PRO A 395 9.83 -1.41 -38.79
N ASN A 396 9.41 -0.25 -38.24
CA ASN A 396 10.32 0.80 -37.75
C ASN A 396 10.70 0.65 -36.29
N GLY A 397 10.17 -0.38 -35.59
CA GLY A 397 10.44 -0.69 -34.20
C GLY A 397 9.88 0.30 -33.19
N LEU A 398 10.26 0.09 -31.90
CA LEU A 398 9.82 0.97 -30.81
C LEU A 398 10.31 2.41 -31.01
N GLY A 399 11.54 2.60 -31.48
CA GLY A 399 12.08 3.94 -31.77
C GLY A 399 11.30 4.66 -32.86
N GLY A 400 10.80 3.93 -33.89
CA GLY A 400 9.91 4.47 -34.93
C GLY A 400 8.59 4.96 -34.33
N LEU A 401 7.95 4.16 -33.47
CA LEU A 401 6.74 4.58 -32.77
C LEU A 401 6.96 5.78 -31.84
N ALA A 402 8.07 5.79 -31.12
CA ALA A 402 8.44 6.94 -30.28
C ALA A 402 8.60 8.23 -31.10
N ALA A 403 9.20 8.14 -32.30
CA ALA A 403 9.30 9.26 -33.22
C ALA A 403 7.92 9.73 -33.70
N GLU A 404 6.99 8.81 -34.00
CA GLU A 404 5.61 9.14 -34.36
C GLU A 404 4.83 9.78 -33.20
N ALA A 405 5.03 9.31 -31.96
CA ALA A 405 4.48 9.93 -30.77
C ALA A 405 5.02 11.37 -30.59
N LYS A 406 6.33 11.56 -30.71
CA LYS A 406 6.99 12.87 -30.59
C LYS A 406 6.51 13.88 -31.64
N LYS A 407 6.28 13.47 -32.89
CA LYS A 407 5.68 14.33 -33.95
C LYS A 407 4.29 14.85 -33.56
N ARG A 408 3.58 14.11 -32.69
CA ARG A 408 2.24 14.46 -32.19
C ARG A 408 2.28 15.22 -30.87
N GLY A 409 3.46 15.45 -30.30
CA GLY A 409 3.64 16.06 -28.98
C GLY A 409 3.30 15.11 -27.83
N LEU A 410 3.29 13.80 -28.08
CA LEU A 410 3.05 12.77 -27.07
C LEU A 410 4.37 12.23 -26.54
N LYS A 411 4.44 11.95 -25.24
CA LYS A 411 5.41 11.04 -24.64
C LYS A 411 5.10 9.61 -25.07
N PHE A 412 6.09 8.72 -24.98
CA PHE A 412 5.93 7.32 -25.34
C PHE A 412 6.39 6.40 -24.22
N GLY A 413 5.64 5.31 -24.02
CA GLY A 413 5.97 4.21 -23.12
C GLY A 413 5.49 2.88 -23.67
N PHE A 414 5.88 1.78 -23.01
CA PHE A 414 5.45 0.45 -23.41
C PHE A 414 5.40 -0.54 -22.21
N TRP A 415 4.78 -1.68 -22.45
CA TRP A 415 4.53 -2.78 -21.51
C TRP A 415 5.60 -3.87 -21.62
N VAL A 416 5.92 -4.49 -20.47
CA VAL A 416 6.77 -5.67 -20.36
C VAL A 416 6.24 -6.63 -19.28
N GLU A 417 6.54 -7.94 -19.40
CA GLU A 417 6.22 -8.98 -18.40
C GLU A 417 7.44 -9.89 -18.19
N PRO A 418 8.53 -9.39 -17.63
CA PRO A 418 9.83 -10.05 -17.70
C PRO A 418 10.04 -11.18 -16.70
N GLU A 419 9.13 -11.38 -15.75
CA GLU A 419 9.16 -12.50 -14.80
C GLU A 419 8.62 -13.80 -15.40
N MET A 420 7.97 -13.73 -16.57
CA MET A 420 7.26 -14.85 -17.19
C MET A 420 7.88 -15.24 -18.51
N ALA A 421 7.71 -16.52 -18.87
CA ALA A 421 8.08 -17.05 -20.18
C ALA A 421 7.06 -18.10 -20.67
N ASN A 422 6.97 -18.27 -21.99
CA ASN A 422 6.12 -19.30 -22.59
C ASN A 422 6.94 -20.57 -22.85
N LEU A 423 6.71 -21.63 -22.07
CA LEU A 423 7.42 -22.88 -22.19
C LEU A 423 7.23 -23.52 -23.58
N GLY A 424 8.35 -23.83 -24.25
CA GLY A 424 8.37 -24.43 -25.60
C GLY A 424 7.93 -23.46 -26.72
N LYS A 425 7.69 -22.16 -26.39
CA LYS A 425 7.24 -21.14 -27.34
C LYS A 425 7.94 -19.78 -27.13
N CYS A 426 9.19 -19.83 -26.66
CA CYS A 426 10.14 -18.73 -26.65
C CYS A 426 11.57 -19.29 -26.82
N ASP A 427 12.45 -18.48 -27.38
CA ASP A 427 13.86 -18.82 -27.61
C ASP A 427 14.66 -18.88 -26.30
N LEU A 428 14.32 -18.04 -25.33
CA LEU A 428 14.98 -18.02 -24.02
C LEU A 428 14.98 -19.39 -23.37
N LEU A 429 13.81 -20.00 -23.19
CA LEU A 429 13.67 -21.32 -22.57
C LEU A 429 14.04 -22.48 -23.50
N ALA A 430 14.06 -22.27 -24.83
CA ALA A 430 14.63 -23.25 -25.75
C ALA A 430 16.16 -23.40 -25.57
N LYS A 431 16.85 -22.27 -25.26
CA LYS A 431 18.30 -22.26 -24.98
C LYS A 431 18.63 -22.64 -23.54
N HIS A 432 17.77 -22.24 -22.60
CA HIS A 432 17.97 -22.39 -21.16
C HIS A 432 16.73 -23.00 -20.49
N PRO A 433 16.43 -24.27 -20.70
CA PRO A 433 15.22 -24.89 -20.14
C PRO A 433 15.24 -25.01 -18.62
N ASP A 434 16.40 -24.81 -18.00
CA ASP A 434 16.65 -24.78 -16.57
C ASP A 434 16.43 -23.40 -15.92
N TRP A 435 16.06 -22.38 -16.70
CA TRP A 435 15.85 -21.02 -16.20
C TRP A 435 14.42 -20.73 -15.72
N ALA A 436 13.49 -21.65 -15.94
CA ALA A 436 12.18 -21.61 -15.33
C ALA A 436 12.20 -22.23 -13.93
N LEU A 437 11.39 -21.69 -13.00
CA LEU A 437 11.15 -22.36 -11.72
C LEU A 437 10.57 -23.75 -11.99
N GLN A 438 11.20 -24.78 -11.45
CA GLN A 438 10.82 -26.16 -11.66
C GLN A 438 11.29 -27.05 -10.51
N GLU A 439 10.48 -28.06 -10.21
CA GLU A 439 10.82 -29.05 -9.22
C GLU A 439 11.45 -30.27 -9.92
N LYS A 440 12.61 -30.69 -9.45
CA LYS A 440 13.33 -31.83 -10.05
C LYS A 440 12.48 -33.10 -10.04
N GLY A 441 12.32 -33.70 -11.23
CA GLY A 441 11.58 -34.94 -11.41
C GLY A 441 10.06 -34.80 -11.45
N ARG A 442 9.53 -33.61 -11.46
CA ARG A 442 8.11 -33.33 -11.68
C ARG A 442 7.88 -32.60 -13.01
N PRO A 443 6.78 -32.89 -13.73
CA PRO A 443 6.38 -32.09 -14.87
C PRO A 443 5.99 -30.67 -14.40
N MET A 444 6.42 -29.64 -15.16
CA MET A 444 6.06 -28.29 -14.85
C MET A 444 4.55 -28.06 -14.99
N ARG A 445 3.98 -27.38 -14.02
CA ARG A 445 2.62 -26.84 -14.10
C ARG A 445 2.67 -25.49 -14.82
N LEU A 446 1.80 -25.30 -15.79
CA LEU A 446 1.70 -24.06 -16.54
C LEU A 446 0.59 -23.19 -15.97
N GLY A 447 0.90 -21.94 -15.67
CA GLY A 447 -0.04 -20.91 -15.28
C GLY A 447 -0.76 -20.30 -16.49
N ARG A 448 -1.65 -19.32 -16.23
CA ARG A 448 -2.39 -18.56 -17.24
C ARG A 448 -2.95 -19.40 -18.39
N GLY A 449 -3.88 -20.29 -18.04
CA GLY A 449 -4.55 -21.15 -19.05
C GLY A 449 -3.65 -22.17 -19.73
N GLY A 450 -2.50 -22.50 -19.16
CA GLY A 450 -1.59 -23.51 -19.66
C GLY A 450 -0.51 -22.99 -20.60
N SER A 451 -0.12 -21.72 -20.49
CA SER A 451 0.84 -21.11 -21.42
C SER A 451 2.10 -20.54 -20.76
N GLN A 452 2.09 -20.20 -19.47
CA GLN A 452 3.18 -19.48 -18.83
C GLN A 452 3.86 -20.24 -17.71
N VAL A 453 5.16 -19.99 -17.54
CA VAL A 453 5.98 -20.38 -16.39
C VAL A 453 6.68 -19.14 -15.82
N VAL A 454 7.02 -19.21 -14.53
CA VAL A 454 7.79 -18.17 -13.85
C VAL A 454 9.29 -18.43 -14.05
N LEU A 455 10.04 -17.41 -14.43
CA LEU A 455 11.50 -17.48 -14.54
C LEU A 455 12.15 -17.53 -13.16
N ASP A 456 13.29 -18.21 -13.04
CA ASP A 456 14.02 -18.35 -11.77
C ASP A 456 14.84 -17.09 -11.45
N PHE A 457 14.22 -16.08 -10.84
CA PHE A 457 14.90 -14.86 -10.42
C PHE A 457 15.83 -15.04 -9.20
N THR A 458 15.89 -16.24 -8.60
CA THR A 458 16.97 -16.56 -7.65
C THR A 458 18.32 -16.66 -8.36
N ASN A 459 18.31 -17.03 -9.66
CA ASN A 459 19.49 -17.19 -10.51
C ASN A 459 19.97 -15.83 -11.07
N PRO A 460 21.18 -15.35 -10.72
CA PRO A 460 21.73 -14.11 -11.27
C PRO A 460 21.83 -14.11 -12.81
N ALA A 461 22.13 -15.24 -13.45
CA ALA A 461 22.25 -15.32 -14.91
C ALA A 461 20.91 -15.01 -15.60
N VAL A 462 19.79 -15.47 -15.03
CA VAL A 462 18.44 -15.15 -15.54
C VAL A 462 18.18 -13.64 -15.45
N ARG A 463 18.48 -13.03 -14.30
CA ARG A 463 18.30 -11.60 -14.09
C ARG A 463 19.18 -10.77 -15.03
N ASP A 464 20.41 -11.19 -15.25
CA ASP A 464 21.36 -10.51 -16.13
C ASP A 464 20.90 -10.52 -17.58
N GLU A 465 20.40 -11.67 -18.08
CA GLU A 465 19.87 -11.79 -19.43
C GLU A 465 18.59 -10.98 -19.61
N ILE A 466 17.62 -11.12 -18.70
CA ILE A 466 16.37 -10.33 -18.73
C ILE A 466 16.69 -8.84 -18.70
N TRP A 467 17.57 -8.41 -17.81
CA TRP A 467 17.99 -7.00 -17.78
C TRP A 467 18.63 -6.55 -19.08
N SER A 468 19.51 -7.38 -19.67
CA SER A 468 20.16 -7.07 -20.94
C SER A 468 19.16 -6.83 -22.08
N GLN A 469 18.14 -7.70 -22.18
CA GLN A 469 17.11 -7.58 -23.20
C GLN A 469 16.23 -6.33 -22.97
N LEU A 470 15.80 -6.09 -21.72
CA LEU A 470 15.01 -4.91 -21.36
C LEU A 470 15.78 -3.62 -21.62
N ASP A 471 17.03 -3.57 -21.21
CA ASP A 471 17.88 -2.40 -21.40
C ASP A 471 18.10 -2.09 -22.89
N ALA A 472 18.26 -3.12 -23.71
CA ALA A 472 18.33 -2.96 -25.16
C ALA A 472 17.03 -2.39 -25.76
N ALA A 473 15.87 -2.89 -25.31
CA ALA A 473 14.57 -2.37 -25.72
C ALA A 473 14.39 -0.91 -25.28
N TYR A 474 14.68 -0.56 -24.03
CA TYR A 474 14.57 0.80 -23.48
C TYR A 474 15.51 1.78 -24.20
N SER A 475 16.77 1.39 -24.40
CA SER A 475 17.77 2.21 -25.09
C SER A 475 17.43 2.45 -26.58
N SER A 476 16.60 1.60 -27.19
CA SER A 476 16.08 1.78 -28.56
C SER A 476 15.05 2.91 -28.69
N VAL A 477 14.56 3.43 -27.56
CA VAL A 477 13.51 4.45 -27.50
C VAL A 477 14.09 5.75 -26.93
N PRO A 478 14.39 6.74 -27.78
CA PRO A 478 14.79 8.06 -27.30
C PRO A 478 13.69 8.69 -26.43
N ASP A 479 14.05 9.27 -25.31
CA ASP A 479 13.13 9.93 -24.38
C ASP A 479 12.01 8.98 -23.87
N LEU A 480 12.34 7.70 -23.61
CA LEU A 480 11.40 6.75 -23.00
C LEU A 480 10.84 7.32 -21.70
N ALA A 481 9.51 7.44 -21.62
CA ALA A 481 8.84 8.13 -20.53
C ALA A 481 8.10 7.22 -19.54
N PHE A 482 7.77 5.98 -19.97
CA PHE A 482 6.93 5.11 -19.17
C PHE A 482 7.15 3.63 -19.50
N VAL A 483 7.13 2.79 -18.44
CA VAL A 483 7.10 1.32 -18.56
C VAL A 483 6.02 0.76 -17.64
N LYS A 484 5.14 -0.08 -18.21
CA LYS A 484 4.20 -0.92 -17.45
C LYS A 484 4.84 -2.29 -17.28
N TRP A 485 5.16 -2.66 -16.04
CA TRP A 485 5.69 -3.97 -15.66
C TRP A 485 4.56 -4.85 -15.17
N ASP A 486 4.31 -5.95 -15.86
CA ASP A 486 3.26 -6.92 -15.54
C ASP A 486 3.85 -8.26 -15.07
N ALA A 487 3.01 -9.08 -14.42
CA ALA A 487 3.33 -10.43 -13.98
C ALA A 487 2.05 -11.26 -13.83
N ASN A 488 1.82 -12.21 -14.72
CA ASN A 488 0.53 -12.86 -14.87
C ASN A 488 0.48 -14.33 -14.41
N ALA A 489 1.48 -14.82 -13.67
CA ALA A 489 1.48 -16.15 -13.07
C ALA A 489 1.95 -16.14 -11.63
N ASN A 490 1.56 -17.13 -10.84
CA ASN A 490 2.07 -17.39 -9.49
C ASN A 490 3.26 -18.35 -9.54
N ILE A 491 3.99 -18.49 -8.44
CA ILE A 491 4.97 -19.56 -8.27
C ILE A 491 4.22 -20.88 -8.07
N ASP A 492 3.88 -21.55 -9.18
CA ASP A 492 3.20 -22.84 -9.19
C ASP A 492 4.18 -24.04 -9.14
N ASN A 493 5.44 -23.80 -9.49
CA ASN A 493 6.52 -24.79 -9.47
C ASN A 493 7.52 -24.41 -8.37
N VAL A 494 7.43 -25.06 -7.22
CA VAL A 494 8.19 -24.68 -6.02
C VAL A 494 9.56 -25.38 -6.04
N GLY A 495 10.47 -24.86 -6.84
CA GLY A 495 11.84 -25.36 -6.94
C GLY A 495 12.69 -24.51 -7.86
N SER A 496 13.99 -24.50 -7.62
CA SER A 496 15.00 -23.83 -8.43
C SER A 496 16.08 -24.82 -8.81
N THR A 497 16.51 -24.80 -10.06
CA THR A 497 17.67 -25.59 -10.52
C THR A 497 18.99 -24.94 -10.11
N TYR A 498 18.97 -23.64 -9.79
CA TYR A 498 20.11 -22.86 -9.36
C TYR A 498 20.41 -23.04 -7.86
N LEU A 499 19.38 -23.05 -7.02
CA LEU A 499 19.55 -23.26 -5.58
C LEU A 499 19.93 -24.70 -5.28
N ASP A 500 20.91 -24.91 -4.42
CA ASP A 500 21.27 -26.23 -3.93
C ASP A 500 20.16 -26.83 -3.03
N ALA A 501 20.31 -28.09 -2.66
CA ALA A 501 19.30 -28.82 -1.88
C ALA A 501 19.06 -28.23 -0.48
N ALA A 502 20.04 -27.56 0.12
CA ALA A 502 19.90 -26.96 1.43
C ALA A 502 19.09 -25.65 1.37
N HIS A 503 19.18 -24.92 0.25
CA HIS A 503 18.60 -23.60 0.08
C HIS A 503 17.27 -23.57 -0.70
N GLN A 504 16.70 -24.72 -1.09
CA GLN A 504 15.42 -24.74 -1.81
C GLN A 504 14.29 -24.02 -1.05
N ALA A 505 14.33 -24.05 0.27
CA ALA A 505 13.35 -23.35 1.11
C ALA A 505 13.45 -21.82 1.04
N ASN A 506 14.56 -21.26 0.57
CA ASN A 506 14.78 -19.82 0.43
C ASN A 506 14.06 -19.23 -0.79
N LEU A 507 13.53 -20.07 -1.68
CA LEU A 507 13.00 -19.70 -3.00
C LEU A 507 12.16 -18.43 -2.99
N TYR A 508 11.14 -18.36 -2.15
CA TYR A 508 10.18 -17.23 -2.18
C TYR A 508 10.81 -15.90 -1.77
N PHE A 509 11.66 -15.92 -0.76
CA PHE A 509 12.36 -14.70 -0.31
C PHE A 509 13.42 -14.27 -1.34
N ASP A 510 14.26 -15.20 -1.79
CA ASP A 510 15.33 -14.91 -2.73
C ASP A 510 14.81 -14.53 -4.11
N TYR A 511 13.67 -15.11 -4.54
CA TYR A 511 12.97 -14.70 -5.76
C TYR A 511 12.56 -13.23 -5.71
N THR A 512 11.91 -12.83 -4.62
CA THR A 512 11.47 -11.43 -4.44
C THR A 512 12.67 -10.48 -4.39
N MET A 513 13.77 -10.88 -3.76
CA MET A 513 15.00 -10.09 -3.78
C MET A 513 15.59 -10.01 -5.20
N GLY A 514 15.46 -11.06 -6.00
CA GLY A 514 15.84 -11.05 -7.41
C GLY A 514 14.97 -10.11 -8.26
N TYR A 515 13.67 -10.08 -8.03
CA TYR A 515 12.75 -9.10 -8.63
C TYR A 515 13.18 -7.67 -8.31
N TYR A 516 13.47 -7.37 -7.04
CA TYR A 516 13.95 -6.05 -6.64
C TYR A 516 15.31 -5.68 -7.23
N ASP A 517 16.21 -6.65 -7.45
CA ASP A 517 17.49 -6.41 -8.09
C ASP A 517 17.30 -5.86 -9.51
N VAL A 518 16.41 -6.46 -10.32
CA VAL A 518 16.13 -6.00 -11.69
C VAL A 518 15.47 -4.61 -11.68
N LEU A 519 14.49 -4.38 -10.80
CA LEU A 519 13.85 -3.08 -10.66
C LEU A 519 14.84 -1.99 -10.19
N ALA A 520 15.76 -2.33 -9.28
CA ALA A 520 16.79 -1.41 -8.81
C ALA A 520 17.76 -1.01 -9.93
N ARG A 521 18.19 -1.96 -10.77
CA ARG A 521 19.01 -1.69 -11.95
C ARG A 521 18.30 -0.77 -12.93
N GLN A 522 17.01 -1.03 -13.19
CA GLN A 522 16.18 -0.18 -14.05
C GLN A 522 16.10 1.25 -13.48
N ARG A 523 15.76 1.39 -12.19
CA ARG A 523 15.67 2.70 -11.54
C ARG A 523 17.00 3.45 -11.49
N ALA A 524 18.10 2.75 -11.27
CA ALA A 524 19.42 3.35 -11.25
C ALA A 524 19.84 3.92 -12.62
N LYS A 525 19.53 3.21 -13.71
CA LYS A 525 19.87 3.65 -15.07
C LYS A 525 18.88 4.68 -15.64
N TYR A 526 17.60 4.57 -15.27
CA TYR A 526 16.49 5.41 -15.77
C TYR A 526 15.74 6.07 -14.60
N PRO A 527 16.38 7.02 -13.86
CA PRO A 527 15.78 7.57 -12.63
C PRO A 527 14.49 8.36 -12.85
N ASP A 528 14.32 8.99 -14.01
CA ASP A 528 13.17 9.82 -14.37
C ASP A 528 12.04 9.06 -15.07
N LEU A 529 12.25 7.77 -15.37
CA LEU A 529 11.27 6.92 -16.03
C LEU A 529 10.08 6.67 -15.10
N ASP A 530 8.87 6.99 -15.54
CA ASP A 530 7.66 6.60 -14.82
C ASP A 530 7.43 5.09 -14.97
N MET A 531 7.24 4.39 -13.86
CA MET A 531 7.03 2.94 -13.83
C MET A 531 5.69 2.59 -13.18
N GLN A 532 4.93 1.74 -13.84
CA GLN A 532 3.68 1.17 -13.30
C GLN A 532 3.89 -0.29 -12.97
N ALA A 533 3.61 -0.66 -11.73
CA ALA A 533 3.52 -2.05 -11.31
C ALA A 533 2.14 -2.61 -11.67
N CYS A 534 2.11 -3.67 -12.45
CA CYS A 534 0.93 -4.47 -12.76
C CYS A 534 1.24 -5.93 -12.41
N SER A 535 0.25 -6.66 -11.96
CA SER A 535 0.36 -8.10 -11.80
C SER A 535 -1.04 -8.68 -11.88
N SER A 536 -1.51 -8.89 -13.11
CA SER A 536 -2.92 -9.17 -13.42
C SER A 536 -3.86 -8.22 -12.65
N GLY A 537 -3.74 -6.94 -12.88
CA GLY A 537 -4.40 -5.93 -12.06
C GLY A 537 -3.62 -5.57 -10.81
N GLY A 538 -4.28 -5.58 -9.64
CA GLY A 538 -3.77 -5.10 -8.36
C GLY A 538 -2.88 -6.08 -7.60
N GLY A 539 -2.32 -7.12 -8.23
CA GLY A 539 -1.44 -8.09 -7.56
C GLY A 539 -0.17 -7.48 -6.96
N HIS A 540 0.25 -6.31 -7.44
CA HIS A 540 1.32 -5.46 -6.90
C HIS A 540 0.81 -4.13 -6.31
N MET A 541 -0.43 -4.09 -5.82
CA MET A 541 -0.96 -2.95 -5.08
C MET A 541 -0.36 -2.95 -3.65
N GLU A 542 0.95 -2.68 -3.54
CA GLU A 542 1.68 -2.70 -2.28
C GLU A 542 2.93 -1.81 -2.31
N TYR A 543 3.48 -1.51 -1.13
CA TYR A 543 4.60 -0.58 -1.00
C TYR A 543 5.98 -1.19 -1.33
N GLY A 544 6.13 -2.50 -1.46
CA GLY A 544 7.37 -3.12 -1.91
C GLY A 544 7.69 -2.72 -3.34
N SER A 545 6.75 -2.91 -4.28
CA SER A 545 6.86 -2.46 -5.66
C SER A 545 6.95 -0.93 -5.78
N LEU A 546 6.16 -0.18 -4.98
CA LEU A 546 6.21 1.29 -4.95
C LEU A 546 7.53 1.87 -4.42
N ARG A 547 8.44 1.04 -3.93
CA ARG A 547 9.83 1.44 -3.67
C ARG A 547 10.59 1.76 -4.96
N TYR A 548 10.18 1.13 -6.06
CA TYR A 548 10.82 1.22 -7.37
C TYR A 548 9.89 1.80 -8.44
N CYS A 549 8.59 1.59 -8.29
CA CYS A 549 7.56 2.04 -9.22
C CYS A 549 6.89 3.33 -8.73
N ASP A 550 6.30 4.06 -9.66
CA ASP A 550 5.66 5.35 -9.42
C ASP A 550 4.16 5.24 -9.25
N GLU A 551 3.58 4.14 -9.72
CA GLU A 551 2.15 3.82 -9.63
C GLU A 551 1.94 2.33 -9.77
N PHE A 552 0.72 1.87 -9.49
CA PHE A 552 0.24 0.51 -9.77
C PHE A 552 -1.04 0.54 -10.62
N TRP A 553 -1.26 -0.55 -11.36
CA TRP A 553 -2.55 -0.82 -12.00
C TRP A 553 -3.52 -1.33 -10.94
N THR A 554 -4.59 -0.58 -10.66
CA THR A 554 -5.48 -0.85 -9.52
C THR A 554 -6.26 -2.15 -9.69
N SER A 555 -6.73 -2.44 -10.90
CA SER A 555 -7.47 -3.65 -11.24
C SER A 555 -7.61 -3.80 -12.75
N ASP A 556 -7.63 -5.03 -13.24
CA ASP A 556 -8.04 -5.36 -14.62
C ASP A 556 -9.55 -5.14 -14.84
N ASN A 557 -10.34 -5.12 -13.76
CA ASN A 557 -11.73 -4.68 -13.85
C ASN A 557 -11.79 -3.17 -13.96
N THR A 558 -12.13 -2.69 -15.13
CA THR A 558 -12.24 -1.26 -15.46
C THR A 558 -13.69 -0.77 -15.49
N ASP A 559 -14.66 -1.60 -15.07
CA ASP A 559 -16.05 -1.17 -14.95
C ASP A 559 -16.16 -0.05 -13.90
N PRO A 560 -16.65 1.14 -14.27
CA PRO A 560 -16.67 2.28 -13.37
C PRO A 560 -17.55 2.07 -12.13
N ARG A 561 -18.52 1.14 -12.18
CA ARG A 561 -19.38 0.79 -11.04
C ARG A 561 -18.57 0.11 -9.93
N ASP A 562 -17.69 -0.80 -10.31
CA ASP A 562 -16.82 -1.53 -9.39
C ASP A 562 -15.62 -0.68 -8.99
N ARG A 563 -15.06 0.10 -9.93
CA ARG A 563 -13.90 0.97 -9.69
C ARG A 563 -14.15 2.01 -8.59
N VAL A 564 -15.38 2.47 -8.38
CA VAL A 564 -15.70 3.36 -7.24
C VAL A 564 -15.35 2.71 -5.91
N LYS A 565 -15.66 1.42 -5.73
CA LYS A 565 -15.33 0.67 -4.50
C LYS A 565 -13.85 0.33 -4.43
N MET A 566 -13.27 -0.16 -5.53
CA MET A 566 -11.85 -0.54 -5.59
C MET A 566 -10.93 0.65 -5.32
N GLN A 567 -11.20 1.81 -5.93
CA GLN A 567 -10.43 3.04 -5.72
C GLN A 567 -10.62 3.60 -4.30
N TRP A 568 -11.83 3.46 -3.73
CA TRP A 568 -12.06 3.79 -2.34
C TRP A 568 -11.21 2.93 -1.41
N GLY A 569 -11.24 1.60 -1.58
CA GLY A 569 -10.46 0.67 -0.77
C GLY A 569 -8.97 0.93 -0.90
N ALA A 570 -8.45 1.00 -2.14
CA ALA A 570 -7.05 1.33 -2.38
C ALA A 570 -6.63 2.65 -1.69
N SER A 571 -7.51 3.66 -1.67
CA SER A 571 -7.26 4.95 -1.02
C SER A 571 -7.12 4.88 0.50
N MET A 572 -7.44 3.74 1.14
CA MET A 572 -7.19 3.55 2.57
C MET A 572 -5.70 3.65 2.89
N PHE A 573 -4.85 3.16 1.99
CA PHE A 573 -3.40 3.12 2.19
C PHE A 573 -2.62 3.93 1.15
N TYR A 574 -3.10 4.04 -0.10
CA TYR A 574 -2.31 4.54 -1.24
C TYR A 574 -2.78 5.90 -1.75
N PRO A 575 -1.85 6.83 -2.09
CA PRO A 575 -2.20 8.14 -2.62
C PRO A 575 -2.75 8.04 -4.05
N ALA A 576 -3.57 9.01 -4.45
CA ALA A 576 -4.19 9.05 -5.77
C ALA A 576 -3.19 9.06 -6.94
N CYS A 577 -1.99 9.64 -6.74
CA CYS A 577 -0.92 9.61 -7.76
C CYS A 577 -0.35 8.21 -8.02
N ALA A 578 -0.55 7.27 -7.09
CA ALA A 578 -0.13 5.87 -7.25
C ALA A 578 -1.20 4.98 -7.87
N MET A 579 -2.45 5.44 -7.98
CA MET A 579 -3.58 4.63 -8.45
C MET A 579 -3.90 4.97 -9.91
N ALA A 580 -3.60 4.08 -10.86
CA ALA A 580 -4.01 4.24 -12.24
C ALA A 580 -5.53 4.03 -12.40
N SER A 581 -6.21 4.95 -13.07
CA SER A 581 -7.64 4.95 -13.29
C SER A 581 -7.98 5.35 -14.73
N HIS A 582 -8.44 4.36 -15.52
CA HIS A 582 -8.66 4.55 -16.95
C HIS A 582 -10.13 4.46 -17.35
N VAL A 583 -10.50 5.27 -18.34
CA VAL A 583 -11.75 5.15 -19.08
C VAL A 583 -11.54 4.12 -20.19
N THR A 584 -12.31 3.04 -20.18
CA THR A 584 -12.14 1.92 -21.09
C THR A 584 -13.38 1.63 -21.92
N VAL A 585 -13.37 0.55 -22.68
CA VAL A 585 -14.55 0.06 -23.42
C VAL A 585 -15.53 -0.67 -22.50
N THR A 586 -15.10 -1.11 -21.32
CA THR A 586 -15.92 -1.79 -20.33
C THR A 586 -16.92 -0.83 -19.70
N GLY A 587 -18.10 -1.32 -19.28
CA GLY A 587 -19.14 -0.48 -18.67
C GLY A 587 -19.82 0.50 -19.63
N ARG A 588 -19.87 0.23 -20.95
CA ARG A 588 -20.50 1.12 -21.94
C ARG A 588 -21.99 1.39 -21.71
N GLN A 589 -22.69 0.57 -20.96
CA GLN A 589 -24.06 0.78 -20.54
C GLN A 589 -24.23 1.89 -19.48
N VAL A 590 -23.11 2.33 -18.89
CA VAL A 590 -23.07 3.46 -17.94
C VAL A 590 -22.77 4.75 -18.72
N PRO A 591 -23.33 5.90 -18.32
CA PRO A 591 -23.08 7.17 -19.02
C PRO A 591 -21.59 7.47 -19.19
N PHE A 592 -21.18 7.98 -20.35
CA PHE A 592 -19.77 8.28 -20.64
C PHE A 592 -19.18 9.27 -19.63
N LYS A 593 -19.98 10.29 -19.23
CA LYS A 593 -19.60 11.21 -18.16
C LYS A 593 -19.22 10.48 -16.87
N TYR A 594 -20.01 9.51 -16.42
CA TYR A 594 -19.74 8.75 -15.20
C TYR A 594 -18.42 7.99 -15.30
N ARG A 595 -18.15 7.33 -16.42
CA ARG A 595 -16.90 6.62 -16.69
C ARG A 595 -15.69 7.54 -16.59
N VAL A 596 -15.80 8.74 -17.15
CA VAL A 596 -14.75 9.77 -17.10
C VAL A 596 -14.57 10.31 -15.68
N ASP A 597 -15.67 10.66 -15.00
CA ASP A 597 -15.61 11.25 -13.67
C ASP A 597 -15.04 10.28 -12.62
N VAL A 598 -15.37 8.98 -12.68
CA VAL A 598 -14.79 7.96 -11.81
C VAL A 598 -13.27 7.89 -11.98
N SER A 599 -12.78 8.08 -13.20
CA SER A 599 -11.34 8.08 -13.47
C SER A 599 -10.61 9.33 -12.95
N PHE A 600 -11.34 10.37 -12.51
CA PHE A 600 -10.74 11.60 -11.95
C PHE A 600 -10.20 11.42 -10.53
N SER A 601 -10.62 10.39 -9.79
CA SER A 601 -10.13 10.13 -8.43
C SER A 601 -8.85 9.29 -8.36
N GLY A 602 -8.06 9.28 -9.44
CA GLY A 602 -6.76 8.64 -9.55
C GLY A 602 -5.92 9.30 -10.64
N ARG A 603 -4.90 8.60 -11.12
CA ARG A 603 -4.12 9.00 -12.29
C ARG A 603 -4.94 8.69 -13.54
N PHE A 604 -5.44 9.74 -14.18
CA PHE A 604 -6.35 9.64 -15.33
C PHE A 604 -5.67 9.08 -16.58
N GLY A 605 -6.34 8.14 -17.22
CA GLY A 605 -5.97 7.61 -18.53
C GLY A 605 -7.17 7.18 -19.35
N LEU A 606 -6.91 6.88 -20.62
CA LEU A 606 -7.84 6.26 -21.55
C LEU A 606 -7.26 4.92 -21.99
N GLU A 607 -8.12 3.92 -22.13
CA GLU A 607 -7.73 2.59 -22.62
C GLU A 607 -8.77 2.10 -23.64
N MET A 608 -8.79 2.78 -24.77
CA MET A 608 -9.75 2.54 -25.84
C MET A 608 -9.28 3.22 -27.12
N GLN A 609 -9.88 2.85 -28.24
CA GLN A 609 -9.65 3.57 -29.50
C GLN A 609 -10.55 4.82 -29.56
N PRO A 610 -9.99 6.04 -29.68
CA PRO A 610 -10.79 7.26 -29.79
C PRO A 610 -11.77 7.26 -30.95
N LYS A 611 -11.47 6.52 -32.04
CA LYS A 611 -12.39 6.37 -33.22
C LYS A 611 -13.71 5.66 -32.84
N SER A 612 -13.78 4.97 -31.70
CA SER A 612 -15.01 4.31 -31.22
C SER A 612 -15.93 5.26 -30.43
N MET A 613 -15.46 6.47 -30.14
CA MET A 613 -16.25 7.51 -29.50
C MET A 613 -17.16 8.18 -30.52
N THR A 614 -18.38 8.52 -30.08
CA THR A 614 -19.23 9.45 -30.86
C THR A 614 -18.61 10.84 -30.87
N PRO A 615 -18.96 11.72 -31.82
CA PRO A 615 -18.47 13.10 -31.86
C PRO A 615 -18.71 13.85 -30.53
N ARG A 616 -19.84 13.60 -29.86
CA ARG A 616 -20.19 14.20 -28.57
C ARG A 616 -19.28 13.68 -27.44
N GLU A 617 -19.03 12.37 -27.38
CA GLU A 617 -18.11 11.77 -26.41
C GLU A 617 -16.68 12.26 -26.61
N LEU A 618 -16.23 12.41 -27.86
CA LEU A 618 -14.91 12.91 -28.17
C LEU A 618 -14.74 14.38 -27.73
N GLU A 619 -15.74 15.22 -27.94
CA GLU A 619 -15.75 16.61 -27.47
C GLU A 619 -15.74 16.65 -25.93
N PHE A 620 -16.60 15.84 -25.29
CA PHE A 620 -16.65 15.73 -23.82
C PHE A 620 -15.30 15.26 -23.25
N ALA A 621 -14.69 14.19 -23.79
CA ALA A 621 -13.39 13.69 -23.36
C ALA A 621 -12.30 14.76 -23.48
N ARG A 622 -12.28 15.52 -24.58
CA ARG A 622 -11.32 16.63 -24.76
C ARG A 622 -11.46 17.71 -23.70
N ASN A 623 -12.67 18.07 -23.37
CA ASN A 623 -12.93 19.08 -22.31
C ASN A 623 -12.57 18.52 -20.94
N ALA A 624 -12.92 17.27 -20.65
CA ALA A 624 -12.61 16.60 -19.38
C ALA A 624 -11.09 16.46 -19.17
N VAL A 625 -10.32 16.11 -20.20
CA VAL A 625 -8.84 16.07 -20.10
C VAL A 625 -8.27 17.43 -19.74
N LYS A 626 -8.77 18.52 -20.32
CA LYS A 626 -8.35 19.89 -19.93
C LYS A 626 -8.67 20.21 -18.47
N GLU A 627 -9.88 19.84 -18.03
CA GLU A 627 -10.28 20.05 -16.64
C GLU A 627 -9.43 19.20 -15.69
N TYR A 628 -9.13 17.93 -16.05
CA TYR A 628 -8.25 17.10 -15.25
C TYR A 628 -6.83 17.68 -15.13
N HIS A 629 -6.23 18.15 -16.23
CA HIS A 629 -4.92 18.80 -16.16
C HIS A 629 -4.89 19.98 -15.19
N ARG A 630 -6.01 20.71 -15.05
CA ARG A 630 -6.11 21.85 -14.16
C ARG A 630 -6.25 21.43 -12.69
N ILE A 631 -7.00 20.35 -12.39
CA ILE A 631 -7.23 19.89 -11.03
C ILE A 631 -6.23 18.81 -10.59
N ARG A 632 -5.47 18.24 -11.52
CA ARG A 632 -4.49 17.17 -11.27
C ARG A 632 -3.54 17.43 -10.09
N PRO A 633 -2.97 18.63 -9.91
CA PRO A 633 -2.11 18.90 -8.76
C PRO A 633 -2.83 18.67 -7.42
N VAL A 634 -4.11 19.02 -7.34
CA VAL A 634 -4.92 18.83 -6.13
C VAL A 634 -5.26 17.36 -5.92
N VAL A 635 -5.69 16.66 -6.98
CA VAL A 635 -6.08 15.25 -6.88
C VAL A 635 -4.88 14.37 -6.54
N GLN A 636 -3.76 14.56 -7.24
CA GLN A 636 -2.59 13.67 -7.11
C GLN A 636 -1.72 13.99 -5.89
N GLN A 637 -1.65 15.26 -5.46
CA GLN A 637 -0.76 15.70 -4.39
C GLN A 637 -1.49 16.16 -3.13
N GLY A 638 -2.79 16.37 -3.19
CA GLY A 638 -3.61 16.83 -2.06
C GLY A 638 -3.85 15.73 -1.01
N ASP A 639 -4.32 16.18 0.14
CA ASP A 639 -4.81 15.30 1.21
C ASP A 639 -6.21 14.79 0.87
N LEU A 640 -6.40 13.50 1.00
CA LEU A 640 -7.68 12.85 0.76
C LEU A 640 -8.55 12.84 2.01
N TYR A 641 -9.83 13.17 1.81
CA TYR A 641 -10.92 13.02 2.77
C TYR A 641 -12.02 12.18 2.14
N ARG A 642 -12.33 11.03 2.72
CA ARG A 642 -13.45 10.17 2.33
C ARG A 642 -14.69 10.63 3.06
N LEU A 643 -15.66 11.15 2.33
CA LEU A 643 -16.83 11.81 2.91
C LEU A 643 -18.04 10.88 3.05
N VAL A 644 -18.26 10.01 2.04
CA VAL A 644 -19.38 9.06 2.02
C VAL A 644 -18.92 7.72 1.45
N SER A 645 -19.03 6.67 2.26
CA SER A 645 -18.58 5.31 1.92
C SER A 645 -19.48 4.63 0.89
N PRO A 646 -18.92 4.07 -0.20
CA PRO A 646 -19.69 3.31 -1.19
C PRO A 646 -20.12 1.92 -0.69
N PHE A 647 -19.64 1.49 0.47
CA PHE A 647 -20.01 0.23 1.12
C PHE A 647 -21.23 0.38 2.04
N GLU A 648 -21.55 1.61 2.44
CA GLU A 648 -22.63 1.91 3.39
C GLU A 648 -23.78 2.71 2.79
N HIS A 649 -23.57 3.32 1.60
CA HIS A 649 -24.51 4.23 0.98
C HIS A 649 -24.72 3.95 -0.52
N ASP A 650 -25.81 4.47 -1.07
CA ASP A 650 -26.15 4.38 -2.50
C ASP A 650 -25.32 5.35 -3.38
N TYR A 651 -24.39 6.07 -2.79
CA TYR A 651 -23.45 6.96 -3.46
C TYR A 651 -22.14 7.03 -2.67
N SER A 652 -21.11 7.50 -3.33
CA SER A 652 -19.80 7.75 -2.76
C SER A 652 -19.40 9.21 -2.91
N ALA A 653 -18.62 9.75 -1.97
CA ALA A 653 -18.03 11.06 -2.10
C ALA A 653 -16.61 11.11 -1.53
N LEU A 654 -15.68 11.63 -2.33
CA LEU A 654 -14.26 11.83 -2.02
C LEU A 654 -13.93 13.30 -2.15
N MET A 655 -12.98 13.79 -1.37
CA MET A 655 -12.48 15.16 -1.46
C MET A 655 -10.96 15.19 -1.34
N TYR A 656 -10.33 15.94 -2.21
CA TYR A 656 -8.89 16.24 -2.19
C TYR A 656 -8.68 17.70 -1.87
N VAL A 657 -7.75 18.03 -0.97
CA VAL A 657 -7.45 19.39 -0.54
C VAL A 657 -5.94 19.61 -0.66
N ASP A 658 -5.52 20.68 -1.31
CA ASP A 658 -4.12 21.04 -1.38
C ASP A 658 -3.55 21.44 0.00
N GLU A 659 -2.25 21.34 0.18
CA GLU A 659 -1.58 21.63 1.46
C GLU A 659 -1.82 23.06 1.96
N ALA A 660 -1.91 24.01 1.05
CA ALA A 660 -2.20 25.42 1.35
C ALA A 660 -3.67 25.67 1.69
N LYS A 661 -4.54 24.66 1.57
CA LYS A 661 -6.00 24.79 1.71
C LYS A 661 -6.56 25.92 0.85
N SER A 662 -5.99 26.07 -0.34
CA SER A 662 -6.39 27.08 -1.32
C SER A 662 -7.28 26.52 -2.41
N ARG A 663 -7.18 25.21 -2.65
CA ARG A 663 -7.98 24.51 -3.65
C ARG A 663 -8.43 23.16 -3.13
N ALA A 664 -9.64 22.77 -3.53
CA ALA A 664 -10.13 21.41 -3.25
C ALA A 664 -10.92 20.87 -4.47
N VAL A 665 -10.99 19.56 -4.56
CA VAL A 665 -11.77 18.84 -5.57
C VAL A 665 -12.65 17.83 -4.86
N VAL A 666 -13.96 17.88 -5.09
CA VAL A 666 -14.94 16.94 -4.57
C VAL A 666 -15.44 16.07 -5.71
N CYS A 667 -15.38 14.76 -5.55
CA CYS A 667 -15.87 13.77 -6.51
C CYS A 667 -17.06 13.03 -5.87
N MET A 668 -18.19 13.01 -6.56
CA MET A 668 -19.40 12.29 -6.13
C MET A 668 -19.84 11.29 -7.19
N TYR A 669 -20.20 10.09 -6.77
CA TYR A 669 -20.58 8.98 -7.64
C TYR A 669 -21.85 8.30 -7.13
N GLY A 670 -22.94 8.34 -7.89
CA GLY A 670 -24.15 7.57 -7.62
C GLY A 670 -23.93 6.09 -8.00
N LEU A 671 -24.30 5.17 -7.13
CA LEU A 671 -24.17 3.72 -7.35
C LEU A 671 -25.50 3.10 -7.75
N SER A 672 -26.57 3.49 -7.07
CA SER A 672 -27.92 3.08 -7.37
C SER A 672 -28.88 4.18 -6.98
N ARG A 673 -30.09 4.13 -7.53
CA ARG A 673 -31.12 5.09 -7.17
C ARG A 673 -32.21 4.44 -6.36
N ASP A 674 -32.44 4.95 -5.16
CA ASP A 674 -33.71 4.72 -4.45
C ASP A 674 -34.68 5.87 -4.78
N THR A 675 -35.66 5.61 -5.62
CA THR A 675 -36.67 6.61 -6.03
C THR A 675 -37.47 7.19 -4.87
N ARG A 676 -37.40 6.56 -3.69
CA ARG A 676 -38.03 7.04 -2.45
C ARG A 676 -37.16 8.06 -1.71
N LYS A 677 -35.87 8.12 -2.02
CA LYS A 677 -34.90 9.06 -1.45
C LYS A 677 -34.58 10.17 -2.46
N ASN A 678 -35.50 11.10 -2.62
CA ASN A 678 -35.34 12.22 -3.57
C ASN A 678 -34.33 13.27 -3.14
N TYR A 679 -33.72 13.15 -1.95
CA TYR A 679 -32.79 14.12 -1.38
C TYR A 679 -31.59 13.42 -0.80
N LEU A 680 -30.40 13.90 -1.15
CA LEU A 680 -29.18 13.61 -0.41
C LEU A 680 -29.08 14.62 0.75
N PRO A 681 -28.59 14.21 1.94
CA PRO A 681 -28.25 15.15 2.97
C PRO A 681 -27.14 16.09 2.46
N PRO A 682 -27.03 17.33 3.01
CA PRO A 682 -25.93 18.21 2.69
C PRO A 682 -24.59 17.52 2.92
N LEU A 683 -23.69 17.60 1.94
CA LEU A 683 -22.37 16.96 1.99
C LEU A 683 -21.43 17.80 2.87
N HIS A 684 -21.11 17.34 4.06
CA HIS A 684 -20.17 18.00 4.96
C HIS A 684 -18.75 17.84 4.43
N LEU A 685 -18.14 18.97 4.02
CA LEU A 685 -16.78 18.98 3.52
C LEU A 685 -15.77 18.89 4.67
N GLN A 686 -14.52 18.56 4.36
CA GLN A 686 -13.46 18.40 5.35
C GLN A 686 -12.16 19.06 4.88
N GLY A 687 -11.24 19.35 5.82
CA GLY A 687 -9.90 19.80 5.51
C GLY A 687 -9.75 21.24 5.01
N LEU A 688 -10.83 21.98 4.82
CA LEU A 688 -10.77 23.37 4.38
C LEU A 688 -10.24 24.31 5.48
N ASP A 689 -9.72 25.47 5.07
CA ASP A 689 -9.45 26.56 6.01
C ASP A 689 -10.79 27.18 6.46
N PRO A 690 -11.14 27.14 7.74
CA PRO A 690 -12.44 27.65 8.22
C PRO A 690 -12.67 29.12 7.92
N LYS A 691 -11.61 29.92 7.78
CA LYS A 691 -11.69 31.38 7.59
C LYS A 691 -11.72 31.78 6.12
N LYS A 692 -11.17 30.98 5.20
CA LYS A 692 -11.18 31.28 3.77
C LYS A 692 -12.58 31.14 3.20
N ARG A 693 -12.89 31.96 2.20
CA ARG A 693 -14.10 31.83 1.38
C ARG A 693 -13.77 31.02 0.15
N TYR A 694 -14.66 30.11 -0.27
CA TYR A 694 -14.42 29.24 -1.40
C TYR A 694 -15.47 29.42 -2.48
N ARG A 695 -14.99 29.78 -3.69
CA ARG A 695 -15.82 29.77 -4.90
C ARG A 695 -15.91 28.33 -5.39
N LEU A 696 -17.12 27.88 -5.69
CA LEU A 696 -17.41 26.55 -6.21
C LEU A 696 -17.67 26.61 -7.70
N ARG A 697 -17.19 25.60 -8.43
CA ARG A 697 -17.51 25.35 -9.83
C ARG A 697 -17.74 23.85 -10.06
N GLU A 698 -18.83 23.48 -10.75
CA GLU A 698 -19.03 22.12 -11.22
C GLU A 698 -18.28 21.90 -12.52
N LEU A 699 -17.58 20.76 -12.63
CA LEU A 699 -16.82 20.34 -13.82
C LEU A 699 -17.60 19.30 -14.60
N ASN A 700 -17.22 19.11 -15.89
CA ASN A 700 -17.80 18.06 -16.74
C ASN A 700 -19.35 18.14 -16.81
N THR A 701 -19.88 19.34 -16.78
CA THR A 701 -21.33 19.53 -16.89
C THR A 701 -21.82 19.19 -18.29
N GLU A 702 -22.92 18.45 -18.38
CA GLU A 702 -23.66 18.20 -19.61
C GLU A 702 -25.05 18.83 -19.53
N ASN A 703 -25.54 19.38 -20.64
CA ASN A 703 -26.83 20.09 -20.70
C ASN A 703 -28.07 19.21 -20.39
N TRP A 704 -27.92 17.91 -20.19
CA TRP A 704 -29.01 17.00 -19.90
C TRP A 704 -29.51 17.04 -18.43
N ARG A 705 -28.75 17.63 -17.50
CA ARG A 705 -29.16 17.83 -16.09
C ARG A 705 -30.32 18.80 -15.94
N THR A 706 -30.60 19.59 -16.92
CA THR A 706 -31.44 20.78 -16.77
C THR A 706 -32.95 20.53 -16.89
N ALA A 707 -33.40 19.30 -17.15
CA ALA A 707 -34.74 19.27 -17.73
C ALA A 707 -35.88 18.84 -16.81
N HIS A 708 -35.71 18.05 -15.74
CA HIS A 708 -36.91 17.34 -15.30
C HIS A 708 -37.20 17.18 -13.79
N SER A 709 -36.56 17.90 -12.88
CA SER A 709 -37.02 17.88 -11.48
C SER A 709 -37.07 19.28 -10.85
N PRO A 710 -38.23 19.72 -10.36
CA PRO A 710 -38.34 20.96 -9.61
C PRO A 710 -37.50 21.02 -8.33
N LEU A 711 -37.01 19.84 -7.90
CA LEU A 711 -36.18 19.66 -6.70
C LEU A 711 -34.68 19.78 -7.03
N LEU A 712 -34.26 19.37 -8.22
CA LEU A 712 -32.90 19.55 -8.74
C LEU A 712 -32.57 21.02 -9.04
N GLY A 713 -33.56 21.82 -9.43
CA GLY A 713 -33.40 23.25 -9.71
C GLY A 713 -32.78 24.05 -8.55
N LYS A 714 -33.06 23.68 -7.30
CA LYS A 714 -32.50 24.42 -6.16
C LYS A 714 -31.02 24.20 -5.91
N CYS A 715 -30.47 23.02 -6.25
CA CYS A 715 -29.04 22.74 -6.08
C CYS A 715 -28.21 23.27 -7.26
N THR A 716 -28.71 23.13 -8.48
CA THR A 716 -28.12 23.76 -9.67
C THR A 716 -28.17 25.28 -9.57
N ASP A 717 -29.24 25.86 -9.01
CA ASP A 717 -29.34 27.29 -8.76
C ASP A 717 -28.30 27.75 -7.74
N PHE A 718 -28.04 26.99 -6.67
CA PHE A 718 -27.04 27.34 -5.67
C PHE A 718 -25.62 27.33 -6.28
N VAL A 719 -25.23 26.33 -7.05
CA VAL A 719 -23.94 26.30 -7.76
C VAL A 719 -23.86 27.44 -8.77
N ALA A 720 -24.91 27.66 -9.56
CA ALA A 720 -24.99 28.75 -10.55
C ALA A 720 -24.92 30.13 -9.91
N GLU A 721 -25.57 30.34 -8.76
CA GLU A 721 -25.47 31.55 -7.96
C GLU A 721 -24.07 31.76 -7.41
N MET A 722 -23.42 30.70 -6.90
CA MET A 722 -22.04 30.76 -6.45
C MET A 722 -21.06 31.01 -7.59
N GLU A 723 -21.28 30.41 -8.76
CA GLU A 723 -20.50 30.70 -9.96
C GLU A 723 -20.60 32.15 -10.40
N LYS A 724 -21.76 32.77 -10.20
CA LYS A 724 -21.99 34.20 -10.43
C LYS A 724 -21.44 35.09 -9.31
N GLY A 725 -20.94 34.53 -8.20
CA GLY A 725 -20.31 35.25 -7.09
C GLY A 725 -21.29 35.80 -6.08
N ALA A 726 -22.57 35.41 -6.09
CA ALA A 726 -23.60 35.99 -5.21
C ALA A 726 -23.49 35.58 -3.73
N ALA A 727 -23.04 34.35 -3.43
CA ALA A 727 -22.85 33.87 -2.07
C ALA A 727 -21.62 32.94 -1.98
N VAL A 728 -20.51 33.49 -1.51
CA VAL A 728 -19.27 32.70 -1.35
C VAL A 728 -19.14 32.30 0.11
N PRO A 729 -19.43 31.02 0.47
CA PRO A 729 -19.36 30.55 1.85
C PRO A 729 -17.91 30.45 2.34
N THR A 730 -17.76 30.49 3.66
CA THR A 730 -16.50 30.16 4.31
C THR A 730 -16.30 28.66 4.38
N GLY A 731 -15.05 28.22 4.53
CA GLY A 731 -14.75 26.80 4.77
C GLY A 731 -15.46 26.27 6.01
N GLU A 732 -15.60 27.09 7.07
CA GLU A 732 -16.39 26.73 8.26
C GLU A 732 -17.85 26.40 7.90
N ALA A 733 -18.50 27.24 7.11
CA ALA A 733 -19.89 27.02 6.69
C ALA A 733 -20.01 25.73 5.85
N LEU A 734 -19.10 25.50 4.90
CA LEU A 734 -19.07 24.27 4.07
C LEU A 734 -18.82 23.01 4.89
N MET A 735 -18.01 23.10 5.94
CA MET A 735 -17.73 21.95 6.81
C MET A 735 -18.87 21.68 7.81
N LYS A 736 -19.49 22.72 8.37
CA LYS A 736 -20.52 22.58 9.42
C LYS A 736 -21.95 22.46 8.90
N MET A 737 -22.29 23.21 7.85
CA MET A 737 -23.64 23.19 7.24
C MET A 737 -23.74 22.17 6.11
N GLY A 738 -22.62 21.87 5.48
CA GLY A 738 -22.54 21.00 4.31
C GLY A 738 -22.91 21.74 3.00
N LEU A 739 -22.48 21.13 1.90
CA LEU A 739 -22.79 21.57 0.54
C LEU A 739 -24.12 20.95 0.10
N PRO A 740 -25.14 21.72 -0.24
CA PRO A 740 -26.38 21.19 -0.77
C PRO A 740 -26.16 20.71 -2.21
N VAL A 741 -25.93 19.42 -2.37
CA VAL A 741 -25.70 18.77 -3.66
C VAL A 741 -26.78 17.73 -3.93
N SER A 742 -27.01 17.45 -5.20
CA SER A 742 -27.80 16.31 -5.64
C SER A 742 -27.11 15.63 -6.81
N LEU A 743 -27.28 14.33 -6.89
CA LEU A 743 -27.05 13.56 -8.11
C LEU A 743 -28.35 13.53 -8.91
N GLY A 744 -28.24 13.32 -10.22
CA GLY A 744 -29.41 13.25 -11.10
C GLY A 744 -30.37 12.13 -10.76
N ASP A 745 -31.41 12.00 -11.59
CA ASP A 745 -32.50 11.05 -11.39
C ASP A 745 -32.24 9.65 -11.98
N LYS A 746 -31.01 9.36 -12.38
CA LYS A 746 -30.61 8.09 -12.97
C LYS A 746 -29.56 7.39 -12.14
N ASP A 747 -29.52 6.07 -12.23
CA ASP A 747 -28.39 5.30 -11.74
C ASP A 747 -27.11 5.76 -12.42
N TYR A 748 -26.00 5.70 -11.68
CA TYR A 748 -24.68 6.06 -12.18
C TYR A 748 -24.59 7.51 -12.71
N ASP A 749 -25.10 8.46 -11.96
CA ASP A 749 -24.80 9.87 -12.14
C ASP A 749 -23.61 10.31 -11.31
N SER A 750 -22.92 11.38 -11.72
CA SER A 750 -21.71 11.87 -11.06
C SER A 750 -21.63 13.40 -11.08
N ALA A 751 -20.95 13.93 -10.09
CA ALA A 751 -20.65 15.36 -10.01
C ALA A 751 -19.21 15.55 -9.52
N ILE A 752 -18.48 16.43 -10.20
CA ILE A 752 -17.13 16.85 -9.79
C ILE A 752 -17.19 18.35 -9.52
N PHE A 753 -16.78 18.75 -8.32
CA PHE A 753 -16.72 20.17 -7.93
C PHE A 753 -15.29 20.58 -7.65
N GLU A 754 -14.92 21.75 -8.14
CA GLU A 754 -13.71 22.41 -7.72
C GLU A 754 -14.06 23.58 -6.80
N LEU A 755 -13.32 23.70 -5.72
CA LEU A 755 -13.35 24.83 -4.79
C LEU A 755 -12.05 25.62 -4.92
N VAL A 756 -12.17 26.93 -5.04
CA VAL A 756 -11.02 27.86 -5.09
C VAL A 756 -11.19 28.89 -3.97
N GLY A 757 -10.22 28.93 -3.05
CA GLY A 757 -10.13 29.89 -1.96
C GLY A 757 -9.88 31.31 -2.51
N LEU A 758 -10.56 32.30 -1.93
CA LEU A 758 -10.47 33.72 -2.25
C LEU A 758 -9.62 34.45 -1.22
#